data_85671222638734333220114dbf598fc0
#
_entry.id   85671222638734333220114dbf598fc0
#
_cell.length_a   1.000
_cell.length_b   1.000
_cell.length_c   1.000
_cell.angle_alpha   90.00
_cell.angle_beta   90.00
_cell.angle_gamma   90.00
#
_symmetry.space_group_name_H-M   'P 1'
#
loop_
_entity.id
_entity.type
_entity.pdbx_description
1 polymer ?
#
loop_
_entity_poly.entity_id
_entity_poly.type
_entity_poly.pdbx_seq_one_letter_code
_entity_poly.pdbx_strand_id
1 'polypeptide(L)'
;MTNQELLQIIEKAARNKETTLDLRNNQLTTLPEAIAQLSNLSLLDLSDNQLTRLPEAIAQLSNLSGLDLSDNQLTTLPEAIAQLSNLTVLSLSDNQLTRLPEAIAQLSNLTVLYLSNNQLTTLPEAIAQLSNLRGLYLRNNQLTTLPETIKQLSQLEKLDLRGNQLNIPAEILGRSWDSLGKPSQILTYYFSLETEEKQPLNEAKVLLVGQGTVGKTSLVKRLINNTFDANERKTQGINIENWHLEVNGQNIQLNIWDFGGQEIMHATHQFFLTKRSLYLLVINARENEQQNRLEYWLKIIQSFGGDSPIILVGNKIDDHPLDLDQTGLRKKYENIKDIVPISCKTGAGIENLLSIIKRELTNLEGINEPLPKSWFQVKTHLEKTKKDYILYHEYQSICQNEKIIEELKQSTLIELLHQLGIVLNFRDNFGLKGVPVLNSEWVTNGVYKILNDNLLMTQFRGILTLQELRRILDPVKYPDDKPEFIINMMEKFELCFPLDNKNQYLIPDLLPKEEPATGEWENVLAFEYHYNILPSSIISRFIVRMHHQADKKTWWRSGIVLKSGNNRALLKSDQEDRKIFIFISGNSSTRRELLAIIRSQFDSIHQTIKGLEAKEKVPIPGYSGIFADYKNLLVYAERNSPYIPEGLTETFNALELLNGIESEAERRKRQNRERIESQKPPEPTMEPKPEKPTISSAERGIALAMALVVLIAFIVLILNPRSMNGNALAIVRFLASAFAGIAGYLVSGDLGLESSIPFMKTKTQVKATGAFAAFVLVFLLFYMGVPTSEITPQPTPTP
;
A
#
# COMPACT_ATOMS: atom_id res chain seq x y z
N MET A 1 15.00 -38.97 -0.47
CA MET A 1 14.19 -40.12 -0.07
C MET A 1 14.24 -41.23 -1.14
N THR A 2 14.41 -42.49 -0.78
CA THR A 2 14.32 -43.59 -1.73
C THR A 2 12.89 -44.00 -2.02
N ASN A 3 12.63 -44.66 -3.17
CA ASN A 3 11.29 -45.14 -3.51
C ASN A 3 10.74 -46.13 -2.45
N GLN A 4 11.61 -46.89 -1.80
CA GLN A 4 11.22 -47.88 -0.76
C GLN A 4 10.77 -47.15 0.53
N GLU A 5 11.48 -46.13 0.93
CA GLU A 5 11.08 -45.25 2.06
C GLU A 5 9.76 -44.56 1.78
N LEU A 6 9.57 -44.05 0.58
CA LEU A 6 8.32 -43.39 0.17
C LEU A 6 7.15 -44.37 0.24
N LEU A 7 7.30 -45.60 -0.26
CA LEU A 7 6.27 -46.64 -0.19
C LEU A 7 5.89 -46.95 1.26
N GLN A 8 6.88 -47.07 2.17
CA GLN A 8 6.61 -47.30 3.60
C GLN A 8 5.83 -46.14 4.23
N ILE A 9 6.13 -44.88 3.86
CA ILE A 9 5.41 -43.72 4.34
C ILE A 9 3.96 -43.78 3.84
N ILE A 10 3.76 -44.05 2.55
CA ILE A 10 2.44 -44.19 1.95
C ILE A 10 1.62 -45.27 2.63
N GLU A 11 2.19 -46.44 2.82
CA GLU A 11 1.52 -47.59 3.50
C GLU A 11 1.17 -47.26 4.97
N LYS A 12 2.05 -46.54 5.67
CA LYS A 12 1.79 -46.10 7.04
C LYS A 12 0.67 -45.09 7.07
N ALA A 13 0.70 -44.07 6.19
CA ALA A 13 -0.35 -43.05 6.08
C ALA A 13 -1.71 -43.69 5.72
N ALA A 14 -1.73 -44.68 4.81
CA ALA A 14 -2.93 -45.41 4.44
C ALA A 14 -3.53 -46.18 5.63
N ARG A 15 -2.68 -46.91 6.38
CA ARG A 15 -3.11 -47.64 7.59
C ARG A 15 -3.65 -46.70 8.67
N ASN A 16 -3.03 -45.56 8.85
CA ASN A 16 -3.45 -44.55 9.84
C ASN A 16 -4.62 -43.71 9.37
N LYS A 17 -5.07 -43.83 8.11
CA LYS A 17 -6.09 -43.00 7.49
C LYS A 17 -5.77 -41.50 7.62
N GLU A 18 -4.51 -41.15 7.39
CA GLU A 18 -4.07 -39.78 7.50
C GLU A 18 -4.82 -38.89 6.52
N THR A 19 -5.16 -37.68 6.94
CA THR A 19 -5.85 -36.66 6.13
C THR A 19 -4.90 -35.62 5.55
N THR A 20 -3.67 -35.58 6.02
CA THR A 20 -2.63 -34.69 5.55
C THR A 20 -1.33 -35.46 5.37
N LEU A 21 -0.62 -35.20 4.27
CA LEU A 21 0.69 -35.78 4.04
C LEU A 21 1.64 -34.70 3.52
N ASP A 22 2.73 -34.53 4.25
CA ASP A 22 3.82 -33.59 3.89
C ASP A 22 5.03 -34.42 3.40
N LEU A 23 5.33 -34.24 2.12
CA LEU A 23 6.46 -34.86 1.43
C LEU A 23 7.41 -33.82 0.82
N ARG A 24 7.41 -32.61 1.35
CA ARG A 24 8.28 -31.52 0.86
C ARG A 24 9.76 -31.85 1.03
N ASN A 25 10.55 -31.32 0.10
CA ASN A 25 12.02 -31.33 0.18
C ASN A 25 12.61 -32.75 0.39
N ASN A 26 12.10 -33.71 -0.37
CA ASN A 26 12.55 -35.13 -0.27
C ASN A 26 13.31 -35.61 -1.51
N GLN A 27 13.59 -34.69 -2.47
CA GLN A 27 14.28 -35.02 -3.72
C GLN A 27 13.59 -36.14 -4.53
N LEU A 28 12.26 -36.18 -4.47
CA LEU A 28 11.44 -37.15 -5.18
C LEU A 28 11.47 -36.87 -6.69
N THR A 29 11.85 -37.84 -7.49
CA THR A 29 11.84 -37.74 -8.95
C THR A 29 10.57 -38.33 -9.57
N THR A 30 9.91 -39.25 -8.87
CA THR A 30 8.66 -39.89 -9.28
C THR A 30 7.74 -40.08 -8.08
N LEU A 31 6.43 -40.04 -8.33
CA LEU A 31 5.42 -40.43 -7.35
C LEU A 31 4.89 -41.84 -7.73
N PRO A 32 4.91 -42.86 -6.85
CA PRO A 32 4.46 -44.20 -7.17
C PRO A 32 2.93 -44.28 -7.29
N GLU A 33 2.41 -45.22 -8.09
CA GLU A 33 0.97 -45.51 -8.21
C GLU A 33 0.30 -45.86 -6.87
N ALA A 34 1.10 -46.33 -5.89
CA ALA A 34 0.64 -46.63 -4.53
C ALA A 34 0.03 -45.40 -3.81
N ILE A 35 0.26 -44.18 -4.28
CA ILE A 35 -0.37 -42.95 -3.74
C ILE A 35 -1.89 -43.07 -3.74
N ALA A 36 -2.49 -43.81 -4.67
CA ALA A 36 -3.91 -44.10 -4.77
C ALA A 36 -4.53 -44.68 -3.49
N GLN A 37 -3.72 -45.32 -2.62
CA GLN A 37 -4.22 -45.90 -1.36
C GLN A 37 -4.64 -44.82 -0.34
N LEU A 38 -4.25 -43.53 -0.56
CA LEU A 38 -4.46 -42.46 0.38
C LEU A 38 -5.78 -41.69 0.12
N SER A 39 -6.87 -42.42 -0.11
CA SER A 39 -8.17 -41.82 -0.45
C SER A 39 -8.77 -40.91 0.62
N ASN A 40 -8.25 -40.92 1.86
CA ASN A 40 -8.67 -40.03 2.94
C ASN A 40 -7.94 -38.69 2.96
N LEU A 41 -6.90 -38.49 2.11
CA LEU A 41 -6.15 -37.21 2.11
C LEU A 41 -7.04 -36.03 1.69
N SER A 42 -6.96 -34.99 2.49
CA SER A 42 -7.49 -33.68 2.17
C SER A 42 -6.40 -32.69 1.76
N LEU A 43 -5.16 -32.89 2.25
CA LEU A 43 -4.00 -32.05 1.90
C LEU A 43 -2.81 -32.95 1.55
N LEU A 44 -2.19 -32.64 0.41
CA LEU A 44 -0.95 -33.29 -0.03
C LEU A 44 0.05 -32.20 -0.45
N ASP A 45 1.19 -32.18 0.23
CA ASP A 45 2.28 -31.28 -0.08
C ASP A 45 3.45 -32.08 -0.67
N LEU A 46 3.75 -31.83 -1.93
CA LEU A 46 4.84 -32.39 -2.72
C LEU A 46 5.81 -31.32 -3.19
N SER A 47 5.74 -30.12 -2.60
CA SER A 47 6.59 -29.00 -3.00
C SER A 47 8.08 -29.27 -2.79
N ASP A 48 8.92 -28.51 -3.48
CA ASP A 48 10.39 -28.57 -3.35
C ASP A 48 10.95 -30.00 -3.58
N ASN A 49 10.54 -30.62 -4.71
CA ASN A 49 11.00 -31.94 -5.15
C ASN A 49 11.54 -31.87 -6.59
N GLN A 50 11.73 -33.00 -7.24
CA GLN A 50 12.24 -33.14 -8.61
C GLN A 50 11.28 -33.91 -9.51
N LEU A 51 9.99 -33.82 -9.25
CA LEU A 51 8.95 -34.53 -9.99
C LEU A 51 8.86 -33.98 -11.42
N THR A 52 8.99 -34.88 -12.40
CA THR A 52 8.84 -34.53 -13.82
C THR A 52 7.46 -34.82 -14.38
N ARG A 53 6.68 -35.69 -13.70
CA ARG A 53 5.30 -36.04 -14.04
C ARG A 53 4.54 -36.54 -12.81
N LEU A 54 3.22 -36.47 -12.86
CA LEU A 54 2.34 -37.11 -11.90
C LEU A 54 1.80 -38.43 -12.47
N PRO A 55 1.60 -39.49 -11.64
CA PRO A 55 0.91 -40.70 -12.07
C PRO A 55 -0.60 -40.44 -12.25
N GLU A 56 -1.24 -41.21 -13.12
CA GLU A 56 -2.72 -41.20 -13.28
C GLU A 56 -3.43 -41.56 -11.97
N ALA A 57 -2.81 -42.33 -11.12
CA ALA A 57 -3.31 -42.75 -9.81
C ALA A 57 -3.58 -41.54 -8.86
N ILE A 58 -3.06 -40.35 -9.12
CA ILE A 58 -3.39 -39.12 -8.36
C ILE A 58 -4.89 -38.89 -8.33
N ALA A 59 -5.60 -39.25 -9.39
CA ALA A 59 -7.05 -39.17 -9.53
C ALA A 59 -7.87 -39.88 -8.43
N GLN A 60 -7.29 -40.89 -7.77
CA GLN A 60 -7.96 -41.66 -6.71
C GLN A 60 -8.06 -40.87 -5.39
N LEU A 61 -7.34 -39.73 -5.27
CA LEU A 61 -7.36 -38.86 -4.08
C LEU A 61 -8.59 -37.93 -4.08
N SER A 62 -9.77 -38.50 -4.24
CA SER A 62 -11.02 -37.74 -4.46
C SER A 62 -11.42 -36.78 -3.33
N ASN A 63 -10.89 -36.98 -2.10
CA ASN A 63 -11.13 -36.10 -0.96
C ASN A 63 -10.16 -34.92 -0.88
N LEU A 64 -9.20 -34.81 -1.81
CA LEU A 64 -8.16 -33.79 -1.77
C LEU A 64 -8.74 -32.39 -2.00
N SER A 65 -8.54 -31.51 -1.03
CA SER A 65 -8.94 -30.09 -1.10
C SER A 65 -7.76 -29.16 -1.39
N GLY A 66 -6.54 -29.59 -1.02
CA GLY A 66 -5.31 -28.83 -1.30
C GLY A 66 -4.21 -29.74 -1.84
N LEU A 67 -3.60 -29.33 -2.95
CA LEU A 67 -2.47 -30.00 -3.57
C LEU A 67 -1.37 -28.97 -3.87
N ASP A 68 -0.22 -29.14 -3.24
CA ASP A 68 0.97 -28.33 -3.52
C ASP A 68 2.01 -29.16 -4.28
N LEU A 69 2.34 -28.70 -5.47
CA LEU A 69 3.32 -29.25 -6.41
C LEU A 69 4.35 -28.19 -6.82
N SER A 70 4.42 -27.06 -6.09
CA SER A 70 5.37 -25.99 -6.39
C SER A 70 6.84 -26.47 -6.30
N ASP A 71 7.73 -25.74 -6.95
CA ASP A 71 9.16 -26.03 -6.94
C ASP A 71 9.47 -27.48 -7.36
N ASN A 72 9.01 -27.86 -8.56
CA ASN A 72 9.24 -29.16 -9.19
C ASN A 72 9.71 -29.01 -10.64
N GLN A 73 9.70 -30.08 -11.41
CA GLN A 73 10.13 -30.09 -12.82
C GLN A 73 9.01 -30.60 -13.74
N LEU A 74 7.76 -30.37 -13.37
CA LEU A 74 6.59 -30.83 -14.12
C LEU A 74 6.51 -30.10 -15.46
N THR A 75 6.43 -30.87 -16.56
CA THR A 75 6.25 -30.34 -17.91
C THR A 75 4.81 -30.36 -18.38
N THR A 76 4.01 -31.26 -17.83
CA THR A 76 2.60 -31.47 -18.12
C THR A 76 1.85 -31.98 -16.91
N LEU A 77 0.52 -31.80 -16.91
CA LEU A 77 -0.38 -32.44 -15.93
C LEU A 77 -1.15 -33.58 -16.63
N PRO A 78 -1.45 -34.69 -15.95
CA PRO A 78 -2.31 -35.76 -16.49
C PRO A 78 -3.75 -35.26 -16.59
N GLU A 79 -4.50 -35.73 -17.58
CA GLU A 79 -5.94 -35.43 -17.71
C GLU A 79 -6.74 -35.90 -16.48
N ALA A 80 -6.23 -36.94 -15.79
CA ALA A 80 -6.83 -37.46 -14.58
C ALA A 80 -6.88 -36.47 -13.41
N ILE A 81 -6.13 -35.35 -13.45
CA ILE A 81 -6.23 -34.28 -12.45
C ILE A 81 -7.65 -33.77 -12.29
N ALA A 82 -8.44 -33.82 -13.35
CA ALA A 82 -9.85 -33.47 -13.41
C ALA A 82 -10.75 -34.22 -12.41
N GLN A 83 -10.34 -35.39 -11.97
CA GLN A 83 -11.13 -36.22 -11.04
C GLN A 83 -11.02 -35.71 -9.59
N LEU A 84 -10.10 -34.79 -9.29
CA LEU A 84 -9.93 -34.17 -7.97
C LEU A 84 -11.02 -33.10 -7.73
N SER A 85 -12.28 -33.48 -7.84
CA SER A 85 -13.42 -32.53 -7.83
C SER A 85 -13.58 -31.73 -6.54
N ASN A 86 -13.00 -32.15 -5.42
CA ASN A 86 -13.01 -31.45 -4.14
C ASN A 86 -11.87 -30.44 -4.00
N LEU A 87 -10.99 -30.33 -5.00
CA LEU A 87 -9.80 -29.47 -4.92
C LEU A 87 -10.21 -27.99 -4.89
N THR A 88 -9.76 -27.28 -3.89
CA THR A 88 -9.99 -25.83 -3.69
C THR A 88 -8.75 -25.00 -3.93
N VAL A 89 -7.57 -25.57 -3.68
CA VAL A 89 -6.27 -24.91 -3.89
C VAL A 89 -5.34 -25.84 -4.64
N LEU A 90 -4.80 -25.37 -5.75
CA LEU A 90 -3.78 -26.05 -6.54
C LEU A 90 -2.58 -25.13 -6.74
N SER A 91 -1.43 -25.55 -6.23
CA SER A 91 -0.15 -24.88 -6.42
C SER A 91 0.71 -25.65 -7.40
N LEU A 92 1.12 -24.97 -8.47
CA LEU A 92 1.96 -25.47 -9.56
C LEU A 92 3.06 -24.46 -9.91
N SER A 93 3.30 -23.47 -9.05
CA SER A 93 4.34 -22.47 -9.27
C SER A 93 5.72 -23.12 -9.38
N ASP A 94 6.64 -22.43 -10.05
CA ASP A 94 8.05 -22.85 -10.15
C ASP A 94 8.18 -24.27 -10.73
N ASN A 95 7.59 -24.47 -11.93
CA ASN A 95 7.63 -25.69 -12.71
C ASN A 95 8.01 -25.39 -14.18
N GLN A 96 7.85 -26.36 -15.07
CA GLN A 96 8.18 -26.23 -16.51
C GLN A 96 6.95 -26.45 -17.40
N LEU A 97 5.75 -26.15 -16.89
CA LEU A 97 4.51 -26.36 -17.63
C LEU A 97 4.43 -25.46 -18.86
N THR A 98 4.21 -26.05 -20.02
CA THR A 98 4.05 -25.34 -21.30
C THR A 98 2.59 -25.12 -21.66
N ARG A 99 1.68 -25.92 -21.12
CA ARG A 99 0.23 -25.86 -21.28
C ARG A 99 -0.50 -26.48 -20.10
N LEU A 100 -1.76 -26.11 -19.93
CA LEU A 100 -2.71 -26.78 -19.04
C LEU A 100 -3.61 -27.73 -19.85
N PRO A 101 -4.00 -28.90 -19.31
CA PRO A 101 -5.00 -29.75 -19.95
C PRO A 101 -6.37 -29.06 -19.92
N GLU A 102 -7.20 -29.30 -20.94
CA GLU A 102 -8.60 -28.80 -20.97
C GLU A 102 -9.42 -29.33 -19.78
N ALA A 103 -9.07 -30.52 -19.29
CA ALA A 103 -9.68 -31.15 -18.14
C ALA A 103 -9.54 -30.38 -16.82
N ILE A 104 -8.62 -29.39 -16.74
CA ILE A 104 -8.50 -28.51 -15.57
C ILE A 104 -9.82 -27.82 -15.23
N ALA A 105 -10.64 -27.59 -16.25
CA ALA A 105 -11.96 -26.97 -16.15
C ALA A 105 -12.96 -27.76 -15.26
N GLN A 106 -12.73 -29.05 -15.06
CA GLN A 106 -13.60 -29.89 -14.25
C GLN A 106 -13.38 -29.70 -12.74
N LEU A 107 -12.32 -28.99 -12.33
CA LEU A 107 -12.06 -28.64 -10.95
C LEU A 107 -12.98 -27.50 -10.47
N SER A 108 -14.28 -27.72 -10.53
CA SER A 108 -15.30 -26.67 -10.29
C SER A 108 -15.27 -26.03 -8.90
N ASN A 109 -14.68 -26.71 -7.91
CA ASN A 109 -14.51 -26.16 -6.55
C ASN A 109 -13.22 -25.35 -6.36
N LEU A 110 -12.39 -25.23 -7.41
CA LEU A 110 -11.11 -24.55 -7.32
C LEU A 110 -11.31 -23.04 -7.06
N THR A 111 -10.72 -22.54 -5.99
CA THR A 111 -10.77 -21.13 -5.59
C THR A 111 -9.47 -20.39 -5.86
N VAL A 112 -8.33 -21.12 -5.80
CA VAL A 112 -7.02 -20.52 -6.03
C VAL A 112 -6.16 -21.45 -6.88
N LEU A 113 -5.57 -20.87 -7.94
CA LEU A 113 -4.67 -21.57 -8.85
C LEU A 113 -3.35 -20.78 -8.99
N TYR A 114 -2.26 -21.38 -8.49
CA TYR A 114 -0.92 -20.83 -8.60
C TYR A 114 -0.17 -21.49 -9.75
N LEU A 115 0.26 -20.67 -10.72
CA LEU A 115 0.97 -21.09 -11.94
C LEU A 115 2.16 -20.19 -12.24
N SER A 116 2.60 -19.38 -11.27
CA SER A 116 3.72 -18.47 -11.47
C SER A 116 5.02 -19.22 -11.81
N ASN A 117 5.92 -18.55 -12.55
CA ASN A 117 7.23 -19.11 -12.92
C ASN A 117 7.10 -20.49 -13.65
N ASN A 118 6.35 -20.48 -14.74
CA ASN A 118 6.20 -21.61 -15.67
C ASN A 118 6.52 -21.15 -17.11
N GLN A 119 6.20 -21.96 -18.11
CA GLN A 119 6.45 -21.70 -19.52
C GLN A 119 5.15 -21.68 -20.34
N LEU A 120 4.03 -21.32 -19.72
CA LEU A 120 2.72 -21.30 -20.35
C LEU A 120 2.68 -20.25 -21.45
N THR A 121 2.30 -20.66 -22.69
CA THR A 121 2.13 -19.76 -23.83
C THR A 121 0.70 -19.32 -24.04
N THR A 122 -0.28 -20.15 -23.61
CA THR A 122 -1.72 -19.90 -23.70
C THR A 122 -2.44 -20.49 -22.49
N LEU A 123 -3.66 -20.05 -22.26
CA LEU A 123 -4.61 -20.68 -21.35
C LEU A 123 -5.70 -21.39 -22.17
N PRO A 124 -6.23 -22.54 -21.69
CA PRO A 124 -7.36 -23.19 -22.35
C PRO A 124 -8.63 -22.34 -22.26
N GLU A 125 -9.48 -22.36 -23.30
CA GLU A 125 -10.78 -21.70 -23.27
C GLU A 125 -11.67 -22.18 -22.13
N ALA A 126 -11.50 -23.46 -21.76
CA ALA A 126 -12.22 -24.10 -20.66
C ALA A 126 -11.91 -23.51 -19.28
N ILE A 127 -10.86 -22.68 -19.12
CA ILE A 127 -10.53 -22.01 -17.85
C ILE A 127 -11.72 -21.26 -17.27
N ALA A 128 -12.61 -20.77 -18.12
CA ALA A 128 -13.83 -20.06 -17.75
C ALA A 128 -14.81 -20.89 -16.91
N GLN A 129 -14.73 -22.22 -16.96
CA GLN A 129 -15.61 -23.10 -16.22
C GLN A 129 -15.23 -23.17 -14.72
N LEU A 130 -14.07 -22.66 -14.34
CA LEU A 130 -13.66 -22.52 -12.93
C LEU A 130 -14.41 -21.36 -12.24
N SER A 131 -15.73 -21.45 -12.18
CA SER A 131 -16.63 -20.36 -11.75
C SER A 131 -16.40 -19.88 -10.31
N ASN A 132 -15.80 -20.71 -9.45
CA ASN A 132 -15.47 -20.40 -8.07
C ASN A 132 -14.06 -19.78 -7.89
N LEU A 133 -13.31 -19.60 -9.00
CA LEU A 133 -11.93 -19.13 -8.93
C LEU A 133 -11.87 -17.66 -8.49
N ARG A 134 -11.17 -17.41 -7.38
CA ARG A 134 -10.93 -16.08 -6.81
C ARG A 134 -9.51 -15.57 -7.05
N GLY A 135 -8.55 -16.50 -7.11
CA GLY A 135 -7.14 -16.17 -7.34
C GLY A 135 -6.53 -16.95 -8.49
N LEU A 136 -6.00 -16.24 -9.49
CA LEU A 136 -5.27 -16.81 -10.62
C LEU A 136 -3.91 -16.12 -10.75
N TYR A 137 -2.84 -16.87 -10.51
CA TYR A 137 -1.48 -16.34 -10.45
C TYR A 137 -0.64 -16.94 -11.57
N LEU A 138 -0.35 -16.11 -12.58
CA LEU A 138 0.31 -16.48 -13.84
C LEU A 138 1.59 -15.68 -14.08
N ARG A 139 2.15 -15.08 -13.01
CA ARG A 139 3.37 -14.27 -13.12
C ARG A 139 4.52 -15.07 -13.74
N ASN A 140 5.35 -14.38 -14.56
CA ASN A 140 6.55 -14.97 -15.17
C ASN A 140 6.21 -16.25 -15.98
N ASN A 141 5.31 -16.12 -16.93
CA ASN A 141 5.04 -17.11 -17.97
C ASN A 141 5.36 -16.51 -19.36
N GLN A 142 4.97 -17.18 -20.42
CA GLN A 142 5.19 -16.77 -21.80
C GLN A 142 3.86 -16.49 -22.53
N LEU A 143 2.83 -16.06 -21.78
CA LEU A 143 1.52 -15.80 -22.36
C LEU A 143 1.60 -14.64 -23.36
N THR A 144 1.13 -14.87 -24.56
CA THR A 144 1.01 -13.86 -25.63
C THR A 144 -0.43 -13.42 -25.84
N THR A 145 -1.42 -14.25 -25.45
CA THR A 145 -2.84 -13.99 -25.56
C THR A 145 -3.59 -14.54 -24.35
N LEU A 146 -4.77 -13.97 -24.11
CA LEU A 146 -5.75 -14.49 -23.13
C LEU A 146 -7.00 -14.94 -23.87
N PRO A 147 -7.63 -16.05 -23.50
CA PRO A 147 -8.90 -16.49 -24.07
C PRO A 147 -10.02 -15.51 -23.69
N GLU A 148 -10.92 -15.21 -24.60
CA GLU A 148 -12.01 -14.26 -24.33
C GLU A 148 -12.94 -14.76 -23.22
N THR A 149 -13.06 -16.06 -23.06
CA THR A 149 -13.84 -16.73 -22.03
C THR A 149 -13.40 -16.41 -20.61
N ILE A 150 -12.15 -15.95 -20.39
CA ILE A 150 -11.64 -15.55 -19.04
C ILE A 150 -12.50 -14.46 -18.41
N LYS A 151 -13.21 -13.65 -19.21
CA LYS A 151 -14.17 -12.64 -18.72
C LYS A 151 -15.31 -13.23 -17.90
N GLN A 152 -15.59 -14.52 -18.06
CA GLN A 152 -16.67 -15.24 -17.37
C GLN A 152 -16.32 -15.57 -15.91
N LEU A 153 -15.03 -15.45 -15.52
CA LEU A 153 -14.58 -15.67 -14.13
C LEU A 153 -15.05 -14.52 -13.22
N SER A 154 -16.33 -14.47 -12.95
CA SER A 154 -16.99 -13.36 -12.23
C SER A 154 -16.59 -13.22 -10.77
N GLN A 155 -16.06 -14.29 -10.16
CA GLN A 155 -15.60 -14.31 -8.76
C GLN A 155 -14.11 -13.95 -8.61
N LEU A 156 -13.41 -13.64 -9.71
CA LEU A 156 -11.98 -13.40 -9.69
C LEU A 156 -11.64 -12.08 -8.94
N GLU A 157 -10.96 -12.20 -7.83
CA GLU A 157 -10.53 -11.10 -6.96
C GLU A 157 -9.06 -10.72 -7.18
N LYS A 158 -8.24 -11.70 -7.57
CA LYS A 158 -6.80 -11.54 -7.81
C LYS A 158 -6.40 -12.16 -9.13
N LEU A 159 -5.71 -11.38 -9.96
CA LEU A 159 -5.14 -11.80 -11.24
C LEU A 159 -3.71 -11.26 -11.36
N ASP A 160 -2.72 -12.14 -11.37
CA ASP A 160 -1.32 -11.73 -11.55
C ASP A 160 -0.80 -12.20 -12.91
N LEU A 161 -0.70 -11.29 -13.86
CA LEU A 161 -0.20 -11.52 -15.22
C LEU A 161 1.18 -10.90 -15.47
N ARG A 162 1.84 -10.37 -14.45
CA ARG A 162 3.15 -9.71 -14.58
C ARG A 162 4.21 -10.66 -15.14
N GLY A 163 5.14 -10.12 -15.91
CA GLY A 163 6.22 -10.94 -16.51
C GLY A 163 5.75 -11.86 -17.63
N ASN A 164 4.63 -11.53 -18.31
CA ASN A 164 4.15 -12.16 -19.53
C ASN A 164 4.36 -11.22 -20.74
N GLN A 165 4.16 -11.73 -21.96
CA GLN A 165 4.30 -10.97 -23.20
C GLN A 165 2.97 -10.29 -23.63
N LEU A 166 2.13 -9.96 -22.65
CA LEU A 166 0.87 -9.24 -22.84
C LEU A 166 1.16 -7.73 -22.81
N ASN A 167 0.65 -7.00 -23.78
CA ASN A 167 0.82 -5.54 -23.87
C ASN A 167 -0.09 -4.82 -22.85
N ILE A 168 0.12 -5.06 -21.56
CA ILE A 168 -0.67 -4.46 -20.47
C ILE A 168 0.27 -3.63 -19.60
N PRO A 169 0.00 -2.32 -19.39
CA PRO A 169 0.81 -1.45 -18.55
C PRO A 169 0.98 -1.95 -17.14
N ALA A 170 2.13 -1.70 -16.53
CA ALA A 170 2.37 -2.03 -15.12
C ALA A 170 1.43 -1.26 -14.19
N GLU A 171 0.91 -0.10 -14.61
CA GLU A 171 -0.11 0.66 -13.92
C GLU A 171 -1.42 -0.13 -13.79
N ILE A 172 -1.78 -0.86 -14.83
CA ILE A 172 -2.98 -1.71 -14.86
C ILE A 172 -2.74 -3.04 -14.15
N LEU A 173 -1.56 -3.68 -14.38
CA LEU A 173 -1.22 -4.96 -13.74
C LEU A 173 -0.95 -4.85 -12.23
N GLY A 174 -0.53 -3.68 -11.80
CA GLY A 174 0.07 -3.51 -10.48
C GLY A 174 1.56 -3.88 -10.43
N ARG A 175 2.31 -3.25 -9.53
CA ARG A 175 3.78 -3.36 -9.52
C ARG A 175 4.32 -4.39 -8.53
N SER A 176 3.54 -4.73 -7.51
CA SER A 176 3.92 -5.67 -6.45
C SER A 176 2.76 -6.58 -6.10
N TRP A 177 3.01 -7.61 -5.33
CA TRP A 177 1.99 -8.50 -4.80
C TRP A 177 0.91 -7.76 -4.01
N ASP A 178 1.31 -6.80 -3.18
CA ASP A 178 0.40 -6.02 -2.34
C ASP A 178 -0.42 -4.99 -3.12
N SER A 179 -0.06 -4.72 -4.38
CA SER A 179 -0.66 -3.71 -5.24
C SER A 179 -1.05 -4.26 -6.60
N LEU A 180 -1.58 -5.49 -6.65
CA LEU A 180 -2.12 -6.05 -7.89
C LEU A 180 -3.29 -5.23 -8.40
N GLY A 181 -3.34 -5.07 -9.73
CA GLY A 181 -4.46 -4.44 -10.40
C GLY A 181 -5.76 -5.23 -10.24
N LYS A 182 -6.89 -4.55 -10.37
CA LYS A 182 -8.20 -5.21 -10.31
C LYS A 182 -8.39 -6.07 -11.56
N PRO A 183 -8.79 -7.35 -11.45
CA PRO A 183 -8.98 -8.24 -12.60
C PRO A 183 -9.88 -7.63 -13.68
N SER A 184 -10.97 -6.97 -13.29
CA SER A 184 -11.89 -6.31 -14.22
C SER A 184 -11.24 -5.21 -15.05
N GLN A 185 -10.34 -4.43 -14.46
CA GLN A 185 -9.59 -3.37 -15.16
C GLN A 185 -8.53 -3.96 -16.10
N ILE A 186 -7.81 -4.99 -15.63
CA ILE A 186 -6.80 -5.70 -16.42
C ILE A 186 -7.44 -6.27 -17.70
N LEU A 187 -8.54 -7.00 -17.55
CA LEU A 187 -9.25 -7.63 -18.67
C LEU A 187 -9.91 -6.57 -19.57
N THR A 188 -10.49 -5.52 -19.00
CA THR A 188 -11.07 -4.42 -19.77
C THR A 188 -10.04 -3.74 -20.66
N TYR A 189 -8.87 -3.42 -20.12
CA TYR A 189 -7.79 -2.82 -20.91
C TYR A 189 -7.31 -3.78 -22.01
N TYR A 190 -6.98 -5.02 -21.65
CA TYR A 190 -6.45 -6.00 -22.58
C TYR A 190 -7.39 -6.22 -23.77
N PHE A 191 -8.66 -6.49 -23.53
CA PHE A 191 -9.61 -6.75 -24.62
C PHE A 191 -10.02 -5.50 -25.39
N SER A 192 -9.95 -4.31 -24.79
CA SER A 192 -10.11 -3.06 -25.55
C SER A 192 -8.95 -2.88 -26.52
N LEU A 193 -7.73 -3.22 -26.09
CA LEU A 193 -6.54 -3.13 -26.93
C LEU A 193 -6.56 -4.15 -28.08
N GLU A 194 -7.13 -5.35 -27.87
CA GLU A 194 -7.23 -6.37 -28.94
C GLU A 194 -8.35 -6.09 -29.95
N THR A 195 -9.38 -5.34 -29.58
CA THR A 195 -10.52 -5.05 -30.44
C THR A 195 -10.39 -3.75 -31.22
N GLU A 196 -9.45 -2.88 -30.89
CA GLU A 196 -9.27 -1.58 -31.52
C GLU A 196 -7.90 -1.44 -32.17
N GLU A 197 -7.75 -0.44 -33.04
CA GLU A 197 -6.45 -0.01 -33.56
C GLU A 197 -5.57 0.49 -32.41
N LYS A 198 -4.33 0.02 -32.38
CA LYS A 198 -3.36 0.33 -31.32
C LYS A 198 -2.60 1.61 -31.69
N GLN A 199 -2.55 2.57 -30.76
CA GLN A 199 -1.75 3.79 -30.92
C GLN A 199 -0.72 3.88 -29.81
N PRO A 200 0.59 4.08 -30.12
CA PRO A 200 1.62 4.22 -29.11
C PRO A 200 1.47 5.54 -28.36
N LEU A 201 1.73 5.50 -27.06
CA LEU A 201 1.62 6.68 -26.20
C LEU A 201 2.62 7.77 -26.62
N ASN A 202 3.87 7.40 -26.92
CA ASN A 202 4.97 8.29 -27.33
C ASN A 202 5.17 9.49 -26.40
N GLU A 203 5.03 9.28 -25.10
CA GLU A 203 5.18 10.32 -24.10
C GLU A 203 6.08 9.87 -22.95
N ALA A 204 6.82 10.83 -22.39
CA ALA A 204 7.61 10.61 -21.20
C ALA A 204 7.55 11.81 -20.24
N LYS A 205 7.66 11.52 -18.97
CA LYS A 205 7.76 12.53 -17.92
C LYS A 205 9.24 12.73 -17.56
N VAL A 206 9.69 13.99 -17.60
CA VAL A 206 11.04 14.38 -17.20
C VAL A 206 10.96 15.26 -15.97
N LEU A 207 11.58 14.86 -14.89
CA LEU A 207 11.50 15.53 -13.58
C LEU A 207 12.84 16.19 -13.25
N LEU A 208 12.84 17.54 -13.14
CA LEU A 208 14.02 18.29 -12.70
C LEU A 208 13.96 18.51 -11.19
N VAL A 209 14.86 17.89 -10.47
CA VAL A 209 14.98 17.99 -9.01
C VAL A 209 16.37 18.51 -8.60
N GLY A 210 16.49 19.00 -7.37
CA GLY A 210 17.73 19.58 -6.84
C GLY A 210 17.45 20.84 -6.01
N GLN A 211 18.47 21.34 -5.31
CA GLN A 211 18.38 22.50 -4.45
C GLN A 211 17.91 23.77 -5.16
N GLY A 212 17.51 24.76 -4.39
CA GLY A 212 17.24 26.12 -4.93
C GLY A 212 18.50 26.71 -5.57
N THR A 213 18.32 27.49 -6.64
CA THR A 213 19.41 28.24 -7.33
C THR A 213 20.45 27.43 -8.10
N VAL A 214 20.31 26.09 -8.18
CA VAL A 214 21.23 25.24 -8.98
C VAL A 214 21.05 25.45 -10.49
N GLY A 215 19.93 26.06 -10.93
CA GLY A 215 19.69 26.40 -12.34
C GLY A 215 18.79 25.42 -13.08
N LYS A 216 17.82 24.78 -12.42
CA LYS A 216 16.84 23.87 -13.04
C LYS A 216 16.06 24.56 -14.17
N THR A 217 15.40 25.65 -13.87
CA THR A 217 14.65 26.48 -14.84
C THR A 217 15.52 26.96 -15.98
N SER A 218 16.76 27.42 -15.68
CA SER A 218 17.72 27.80 -16.72
C SER A 218 18.08 26.62 -17.63
N LEU A 219 18.16 25.41 -17.09
CA LEU A 219 18.38 24.19 -17.86
C LEU A 219 17.21 23.89 -18.79
N VAL A 220 15.97 23.96 -18.30
CA VAL A 220 14.77 23.78 -19.14
C VAL A 220 14.78 24.76 -20.32
N LYS A 221 14.99 26.07 -20.05
CA LYS A 221 15.05 27.10 -21.09
C LYS A 221 16.19 26.85 -22.09
N ARG A 222 17.33 26.36 -21.60
CA ARG A 222 18.46 26.04 -22.47
C ARG A 222 18.17 24.81 -23.34
N LEU A 223 17.52 23.79 -22.82
CA LEU A 223 17.18 22.57 -23.58
C LEU A 223 16.09 22.86 -24.65
N ILE A 224 15.02 23.58 -24.28
CA ILE A 224 13.88 23.82 -25.17
C ILE A 224 14.14 24.94 -26.17
N ASN A 225 14.62 26.09 -25.68
CA ASN A 225 14.69 27.33 -26.47
C ASN A 225 16.11 27.79 -26.78
N ASN A 226 17.11 27.08 -26.28
CA ASN A 226 18.54 27.48 -26.34
C ASN A 226 18.80 28.89 -25.78
N THR A 227 18.07 29.30 -24.72
CA THR A 227 18.19 30.63 -24.10
C THR A 227 18.70 30.53 -22.66
N PHE A 228 19.28 31.65 -22.18
CA PHE A 228 19.74 31.78 -20.80
C PHE A 228 19.43 33.20 -20.30
N ASP A 229 18.88 33.28 -19.10
CA ASP A 229 18.65 34.53 -18.40
C ASP A 229 19.42 34.52 -17.08
N ALA A 230 20.33 35.49 -16.90
CA ALA A 230 21.13 35.62 -15.68
C ALA A 230 20.28 36.07 -14.48
N ASN A 231 19.15 36.72 -14.73
CA ASN A 231 18.21 37.22 -13.72
C ASN A 231 16.98 36.32 -13.55
N GLU A 232 17.10 35.04 -13.89
CA GLU A 232 15.99 34.07 -13.76
C GLU A 232 15.37 34.09 -12.35
N ARG A 233 14.07 34.33 -12.29
CA ARG A 233 13.34 34.34 -11.01
C ARG A 233 13.25 32.94 -10.43
N LYS A 234 13.20 32.85 -9.09
CA LYS A 234 12.99 31.58 -8.40
C LYS A 234 11.63 30.99 -8.78
N THR A 235 11.61 29.74 -9.20
CA THR A 235 10.39 29.00 -9.47
C THR A 235 9.57 28.86 -8.19
N GLN A 236 8.33 29.32 -8.22
CA GLN A 236 7.37 29.13 -7.15
C GLN A 236 6.43 28.01 -7.58
N GLY A 237 6.47 26.88 -6.87
CA GLY A 237 5.63 25.73 -7.23
C GLY A 237 6.30 24.79 -8.21
N ILE A 238 5.51 24.31 -9.14
CA ILE A 238 5.92 23.44 -10.24
C ILE A 238 5.60 24.17 -11.54
N ASN A 239 6.52 24.16 -12.49
CA ASN A 239 6.27 24.60 -13.86
C ASN A 239 6.30 23.37 -14.76
N ILE A 240 5.31 23.21 -15.63
CA ILE A 240 5.22 22.08 -16.55
C ILE A 240 5.32 22.61 -17.97
N GLU A 241 6.35 22.15 -18.70
CA GLU A 241 6.56 22.51 -20.10
C GLU A 241 6.53 21.28 -21.00
N ASN A 242 5.88 21.39 -22.14
CA ASN A 242 5.82 20.36 -23.15
C ASN A 242 6.94 20.57 -24.18
N TRP A 243 7.73 19.54 -24.42
CA TRP A 243 8.80 19.57 -25.36
C TRP A 243 8.73 18.36 -26.30
N HIS A 244 8.71 18.62 -27.60
CA HIS A 244 8.71 17.57 -28.62
C HIS A 244 10.14 17.28 -29.04
N LEU A 245 10.55 16.04 -28.90
CA LEU A 245 11.90 15.59 -29.20
C LEU A 245 11.87 14.41 -30.16
N GLU A 246 12.59 14.51 -31.27
CA GLU A 246 12.77 13.41 -32.19
C GLU A 246 13.83 12.43 -31.67
N VAL A 247 13.43 11.17 -31.47
CA VAL A 247 14.27 10.08 -31.01
C VAL A 247 14.06 8.89 -31.94
N ASN A 248 15.12 8.45 -32.62
CA ASN A 248 15.08 7.32 -33.56
C ASN A 248 13.97 7.41 -34.64
N GLY A 249 13.69 8.62 -35.14
CA GLY A 249 12.63 8.86 -36.13
C GLY A 249 11.20 8.89 -35.56
N GLN A 250 11.05 8.79 -34.25
CA GLN A 250 9.75 8.94 -33.55
C GLN A 250 9.70 10.30 -32.84
N ASN A 251 8.60 10.99 -32.98
CA ASN A 251 8.36 12.22 -32.20
C ASN A 251 7.81 11.86 -30.84
N ILE A 252 8.56 12.14 -29.77
CA ILE A 252 8.20 11.86 -28.39
C ILE A 252 7.85 13.19 -27.71
N GLN A 253 6.69 13.25 -27.07
CA GLN A 253 6.30 14.36 -26.22
C GLN A 253 6.88 14.19 -24.84
N LEU A 254 7.71 15.15 -24.40
CA LEU A 254 8.26 15.20 -23.06
C LEU A 254 7.50 16.21 -22.21
N ASN A 255 6.91 15.73 -21.12
CA ASN A 255 6.31 16.57 -20.11
C ASN A 255 7.37 16.89 -19.05
N ILE A 256 7.95 18.08 -19.13
CA ILE A 256 9.05 18.52 -18.26
C ILE A 256 8.50 19.18 -17.02
N TRP A 257 8.81 18.64 -15.87
CA TRP A 257 8.37 19.14 -14.57
C TRP A 257 9.55 19.82 -13.85
N ASP A 258 9.55 21.15 -13.83
CA ASP A 258 10.54 21.96 -13.11
C ASP A 258 10.04 22.29 -11.71
N PHE A 259 10.61 21.65 -10.71
CA PHE A 259 10.24 21.83 -9.30
C PHE A 259 10.96 23.00 -8.65
N GLY A 260 10.21 23.87 -7.94
CA GLY A 260 10.80 24.87 -7.05
C GLY A 260 11.70 24.25 -5.99
N GLY A 261 12.92 24.74 -5.83
CA GLY A 261 13.92 24.13 -4.92
C GLY A 261 13.85 24.59 -3.47
N GLN A 262 12.73 25.13 -2.97
CA GLN A 262 12.58 25.59 -1.60
C GLN A 262 12.21 24.44 -0.66
N GLU A 263 12.74 24.43 0.58
CA GLU A 263 12.54 23.33 1.55
C GLU A 263 11.07 23.03 1.86
N ILE A 264 10.25 24.07 2.02
CA ILE A 264 8.82 23.91 2.31
C ILE A 264 8.06 23.18 1.18
N MET A 265 8.63 23.17 -0.02
CA MET A 265 8.05 22.51 -1.18
C MET A 265 8.41 21.01 -1.27
N HIS A 266 9.47 20.59 -0.56
CA HIS A 266 9.90 19.19 -0.63
C HIS A 266 8.83 18.22 -0.11
N ALA A 267 8.03 18.63 0.86
CA ALA A 267 6.92 17.82 1.38
C ALA A 267 5.82 17.57 0.33
N THR A 268 5.63 18.49 -0.62
CA THR A 268 4.62 18.38 -1.68
C THR A 268 5.15 17.74 -2.95
N HIS A 269 6.46 17.87 -3.24
CA HIS A 269 7.07 17.29 -4.44
C HIS A 269 6.90 15.78 -4.50
N GLN A 270 6.99 15.09 -3.37
CA GLN A 270 6.86 13.63 -3.28
C GLN A 270 5.58 13.07 -3.92
N PHE A 271 4.50 13.87 -4.00
CA PHE A 271 3.23 13.45 -4.60
C PHE A 271 3.26 13.41 -6.13
N PHE A 272 4.23 14.08 -6.72
CA PHE A 272 4.40 14.17 -8.17
C PHE A 272 5.60 13.40 -8.70
N LEU A 273 6.47 12.91 -7.80
CA LEU A 273 7.57 12.02 -8.17
C LEU A 273 6.98 10.65 -8.51
N THR A 274 7.13 10.25 -9.77
CA THR A 274 6.54 9.02 -10.29
C THR A 274 7.61 8.08 -10.81
N LYS A 275 7.28 6.81 -10.83
CA LYS A 275 8.04 5.80 -11.56
C LYS A 275 7.86 6.01 -13.06
N ARG A 276 8.65 5.37 -13.90
CA ARG A 276 8.68 5.54 -15.36
C ARG A 276 8.92 7.00 -15.78
N SER A 277 9.75 7.69 -15.05
CA SER A 277 10.14 9.07 -15.34
C SER A 277 11.64 9.13 -15.52
N LEU A 278 12.10 10.02 -16.36
CA LEU A 278 13.52 10.36 -16.41
C LEU A 278 13.79 11.48 -15.40
N TYR A 279 14.70 11.25 -14.46
CA TYR A 279 15.09 12.25 -13.48
C TYR A 279 16.37 12.99 -13.93
N LEU A 280 16.30 14.31 -13.96
CA LEU A 280 17.45 15.20 -14.09
C LEU A 280 17.72 15.79 -12.69
N LEU A 281 18.67 15.21 -11.96
CA LEU A 281 19.12 15.74 -10.67
C LEU A 281 20.18 16.82 -10.92
N VAL A 282 19.77 18.08 -10.77
CA VAL A 282 20.63 19.24 -11.04
C VAL A 282 21.32 19.68 -9.76
N ILE A 283 22.64 19.77 -9.81
CA ILE A 283 23.51 20.27 -8.74
C ILE A 283 24.36 21.44 -9.20
N ASN A 284 24.86 22.22 -8.24
CA ASN A 284 25.73 23.36 -8.46
C ASN A 284 27.20 22.92 -8.35
N ALA A 285 27.97 22.99 -9.40
CA ALA A 285 29.38 22.60 -9.40
C ALA A 285 30.26 23.43 -8.45
N ARG A 286 29.78 24.60 -8.03
CA ARG A 286 30.46 25.47 -7.04
C ARG A 286 30.32 24.99 -5.59
N GLU A 287 29.45 24.04 -5.35
CA GLU A 287 29.05 23.54 -4.04
C GLU A 287 29.45 22.07 -3.89
N ASN A 288 29.84 21.65 -2.68
CA ASN A 288 30.14 20.26 -2.39
C ASN A 288 28.87 19.40 -2.30
N GLU A 289 29.03 18.08 -2.15
CA GLU A 289 27.91 17.13 -2.07
C GLU A 289 26.94 17.42 -0.93
N GLN A 290 27.45 17.89 0.22
CA GLN A 290 26.62 18.21 1.39
C GLN A 290 25.78 19.47 1.16
N GLN A 291 26.38 20.52 0.60
CA GLN A 291 25.68 21.75 0.26
C GLN A 291 24.62 21.53 -0.83
N ASN A 292 24.89 20.67 -1.81
CA ASN A 292 23.94 20.23 -2.82
C ASN A 292 22.88 19.27 -2.26
N ARG A 293 23.06 18.75 -1.05
CA ARG A 293 22.22 17.69 -0.46
C ARG A 293 22.04 16.49 -1.39
N LEU A 294 23.12 16.11 -2.08
CA LEU A 294 23.07 15.12 -3.15
C LEU A 294 22.48 13.77 -2.69
N GLU A 295 22.96 13.26 -1.56
CA GLU A 295 22.45 11.99 -1.00
C GLU A 295 20.96 12.06 -0.65
N TYR A 296 20.49 13.19 -0.13
CA TYR A 296 19.07 13.41 0.15
C TYR A 296 18.21 13.25 -1.11
N TRP A 297 18.60 13.94 -2.20
CA TRP A 297 17.85 13.88 -3.45
C TRP A 297 17.86 12.49 -4.06
N LEU A 298 19.01 11.81 -4.09
CA LEU A 298 19.12 10.44 -4.61
C LEU A 298 18.21 9.46 -3.86
N LYS A 299 18.17 9.55 -2.52
CA LYS A 299 17.29 8.71 -1.71
C LYS A 299 15.80 9.05 -1.90
N ILE A 300 15.44 10.32 -2.03
CA ILE A 300 14.06 10.74 -2.34
C ILE A 300 13.65 10.20 -3.70
N ILE A 301 14.48 10.31 -4.73
CA ILE A 301 14.17 9.74 -6.05
C ILE A 301 14.02 8.22 -5.94
N GLN A 302 14.90 7.53 -5.25
CA GLN A 302 14.81 6.09 -5.04
C GLN A 302 13.52 5.69 -4.32
N SER A 303 13.11 6.47 -3.32
CA SER A 303 11.90 6.21 -2.54
C SER A 303 10.62 6.32 -3.35
N PHE A 304 10.50 7.35 -4.20
CA PHE A 304 9.28 7.64 -4.95
C PHE A 304 9.37 7.24 -6.43
N GLY A 305 10.53 7.43 -7.06
CA GLY A 305 10.79 7.07 -8.45
C GLY A 305 11.21 5.60 -8.65
N GLY A 306 11.57 4.89 -7.58
CA GLY A 306 12.05 3.51 -7.68
C GLY A 306 13.34 3.40 -8.50
N ASP A 307 13.32 2.52 -9.50
CA ASP A 307 14.46 2.24 -10.38
C ASP A 307 14.51 3.17 -11.61
N SER A 308 13.72 4.26 -11.59
CA SER A 308 13.71 5.24 -12.68
C SER A 308 15.13 5.78 -12.96
N PRO A 309 15.52 5.96 -14.24
CA PRO A 309 16.85 6.45 -14.60
C PRO A 309 17.09 7.87 -14.10
N ILE A 310 18.29 8.10 -13.58
CA ILE A 310 18.76 9.40 -13.12
C ILE A 310 19.92 9.84 -13.99
N ILE A 311 19.87 11.07 -14.52
CA ILE A 311 21.01 11.79 -15.04
C ILE A 311 21.40 12.85 -14.02
N LEU A 312 22.59 12.75 -13.45
CA LEU A 312 23.13 13.75 -12.55
C LEU A 312 23.76 14.89 -13.36
N VAL A 313 23.24 16.08 -13.23
CA VAL A 313 23.64 17.25 -14.04
C VAL A 313 24.37 18.25 -13.16
N GLY A 314 25.71 18.35 -13.33
CA GLY A 314 26.55 19.37 -12.66
C GLY A 314 26.54 20.66 -13.43
N ASN A 315 25.74 21.64 -13.01
CA ASN A 315 25.65 22.96 -13.68
C ASN A 315 26.66 23.98 -13.14
N LYS A 316 26.93 25.03 -13.91
CA LYS A 316 27.84 26.16 -13.63
C LYS A 316 29.33 25.80 -13.68
N ILE A 317 29.70 24.88 -14.58
CA ILE A 317 31.10 24.50 -14.78
C ILE A 317 31.95 25.62 -15.42
N ASP A 318 31.30 26.70 -15.88
CA ASP A 318 31.99 27.91 -16.33
C ASP A 318 32.76 28.63 -15.22
N ASP A 319 32.39 28.39 -13.97
CA ASP A 319 33.06 29.00 -12.81
C ASP A 319 33.90 28.00 -12.01
N HIS A 320 33.49 26.74 -11.93
CA HIS A 320 34.16 25.69 -11.14
C HIS A 320 33.94 24.31 -11.76
N PRO A 321 35.00 23.49 -11.91
CA PRO A 321 34.85 22.13 -12.40
C PRO A 321 33.99 21.29 -11.43
N LEU A 322 33.27 20.31 -11.97
CA LEU A 322 32.47 19.38 -11.18
C LEU A 322 33.41 18.40 -10.44
N ASP A 323 33.38 18.48 -9.12
CA ASP A 323 34.15 17.62 -8.20
C ASP A 323 33.23 16.66 -7.47
N LEU A 324 33.20 15.39 -7.91
CA LEU A 324 32.37 14.32 -7.34
C LEU A 324 33.07 12.96 -7.43
N ASP A 325 32.88 12.12 -6.43
CA ASP A 325 33.21 10.69 -6.52
C ASP A 325 32.22 9.94 -7.44
N GLN A 326 32.42 10.10 -8.74
CA GLN A 326 31.53 9.49 -9.73
C GLN A 326 31.47 7.95 -9.64
N THR A 327 32.59 7.31 -9.29
CA THR A 327 32.69 5.85 -9.21
C THR A 327 31.92 5.35 -7.99
N GLY A 328 32.09 5.95 -6.83
CA GLY A 328 31.36 5.62 -5.62
C GLY A 328 29.86 5.83 -5.75
N LEU A 329 29.47 6.95 -6.38
CA LEU A 329 28.05 7.27 -6.63
C LEU A 329 27.38 6.24 -7.53
N ARG A 330 28.00 5.88 -8.67
CA ARG A 330 27.46 4.86 -9.60
C ARG A 330 27.37 3.47 -8.95
N LYS A 331 28.34 3.12 -8.10
CA LYS A 331 28.31 1.85 -7.36
C LYS A 331 27.21 1.82 -6.29
N LYS A 332 26.93 2.95 -5.65
CA LYS A 332 25.94 3.07 -4.58
C LYS A 332 24.50 3.20 -5.12
N TYR A 333 24.36 3.82 -6.29
CA TYR A 333 23.07 4.11 -6.93
C TYR A 333 23.09 3.65 -8.39
N GLU A 334 22.66 2.43 -8.64
CA GLU A 334 22.71 1.77 -9.96
C GLU A 334 21.80 2.45 -11.01
N ASN A 335 20.81 3.21 -10.54
CA ASN A 335 19.92 3.96 -11.41
C ASN A 335 20.51 5.29 -11.90
N ILE A 336 21.71 5.72 -11.44
CA ILE A 336 22.45 6.82 -12.06
C ILE A 336 23.02 6.32 -13.40
N LYS A 337 22.40 6.75 -14.50
CA LYS A 337 22.80 6.35 -15.86
C LYS A 337 23.96 7.17 -16.40
N ASP A 338 24.03 8.46 -16.01
CA ASP A 338 25.16 9.30 -16.39
C ASP A 338 25.37 10.49 -15.43
N ILE A 339 26.58 11.08 -15.48
CA ILE A 339 26.95 12.29 -14.73
C ILE A 339 27.51 13.29 -15.75
N VAL A 340 26.81 14.39 -15.95
CA VAL A 340 27.06 15.31 -17.06
C VAL A 340 27.38 16.71 -16.52
N PRO A 341 28.61 17.18 -16.70
CA PRO A 341 28.99 18.57 -16.42
C PRO A 341 28.48 19.51 -17.50
N ILE A 342 27.77 20.58 -17.11
CA ILE A 342 27.22 21.57 -18.04
C ILE A 342 27.39 23.01 -17.54
N SER A 343 27.25 23.96 -18.45
CA SER A 343 27.00 25.37 -18.15
C SER A 343 25.77 25.86 -18.92
N CYS A 344 24.70 26.17 -18.21
CA CYS A 344 23.55 26.83 -18.84
C CYS A 344 23.91 28.23 -19.40
N LYS A 345 24.92 28.91 -18.84
CA LYS A 345 25.36 30.23 -19.27
C LYS A 345 26.04 30.16 -20.63
N THR A 346 27.00 29.26 -20.79
CA THR A 346 27.80 29.18 -22.02
C THR A 346 27.27 28.19 -23.06
N GLY A 347 26.39 27.25 -22.62
CA GLY A 347 25.91 26.13 -23.45
C GLY A 347 26.84 24.92 -23.44
N ALA A 348 27.97 24.97 -22.74
CA ALA A 348 28.88 23.83 -22.67
C ALA A 348 28.21 22.59 -22.09
N GLY A 349 28.43 21.44 -22.69
CA GLY A 349 27.90 20.13 -22.25
C GLY A 349 26.42 19.87 -22.57
N ILE A 350 25.68 20.84 -23.10
CA ILE A 350 24.23 20.71 -23.38
C ILE A 350 23.96 19.67 -24.48
N GLU A 351 24.73 19.66 -25.56
CA GLU A 351 24.57 18.67 -26.63
C GLU A 351 24.83 17.23 -26.13
N ASN A 352 25.85 17.05 -25.30
CA ASN A 352 26.12 15.76 -24.67
C ASN A 352 24.94 15.33 -23.77
N LEU A 353 24.42 16.24 -22.92
CA LEU A 353 23.25 15.96 -22.09
C LEU A 353 22.04 15.56 -22.95
N LEU A 354 21.79 16.25 -24.06
CA LEU A 354 20.70 15.96 -24.99
C LEU A 354 20.86 14.54 -25.60
N SER A 355 22.08 14.17 -25.98
CA SER A 355 22.35 12.83 -26.52
C SER A 355 22.06 11.72 -25.49
N ILE A 356 22.40 11.96 -24.22
CA ILE A 356 22.15 11.05 -23.11
C ILE A 356 20.65 10.98 -22.80
N ILE A 357 19.94 12.12 -22.78
CA ILE A 357 18.48 12.14 -22.62
C ILE A 357 17.82 11.27 -23.72
N LYS A 358 18.20 11.43 -24.98
CA LYS A 358 17.67 10.62 -26.10
C LYS A 358 17.92 9.13 -25.89
N ARG A 359 19.13 8.76 -25.46
CA ARG A 359 19.49 7.37 -25.16
C ARG A 359 18.61 6.79 -24.05
N GLU A 360 18.44 7.49 -22.94
CA GLU A 360 17.67 7.00 -21.80
C GLU A 360 16.17 6.94 -22.10
N LEU A 361 15.66 7.86 -22.92
CA LEU A 361 14.27 7.79 -23.40
C LEU A 361 14.01 6.55 -24.24
N THR A 362 14.96 6.12 -25.07
CA THR A 362 14.80 4.88 -25.86
C THR A 362 14.63 3.64 -24.97
N ASN A 363 15.25 3.65 -23.78
CA ASN A 363 15.24 2.55 -22.83
C ASN A 363 14.15 2.70 -21.74
N LEU A 364 13.39 3.80 -21.76
CA LEU A 364 12.40 4.07 -20.72
C LEU A 364 11.17 3.17 -20.91
N GLU A 365 10.84 2.40 -19.90
CA GLU A 365 9.66 1.55 -19.92
C GLU A 365 8.38 2.37 -20.19
N GLY A 366 7.52 1.84 -21.05
CA GLY A 366 6.19 2.36 -21.29
C GLY A 366 6.09 3.54 -22.25
N ILE A 367 7.20 4.05 -22.81
CA ILE A 367 7.15 5.18 -23.74
C ILE A 367 6.36 4.85 -25.02
N ASN A 368 6.50 3.61 -25.50
CA ASN A 368 5.81 3.10 -26.70
C ASN A 368 4.60 2.21 -26.35
N GLU A 369 4.06 2.34 -25.14
CA GLU A 369 2.95 1.51 -24.71
C GLU A 369 1.71 1.77 -25.58
N PRO A 370 1.10 0.71 -26.13
CA PRO A 370 -0.07 0.88 -27.02
C PRO A 370 -1.31 1.20 -26.17
N LEU A 371 -2.06 2.21 -26.61
CA LEU A 371 -3.41 2.49 -26.15
C LEU A 371 -4.45 2.10 -27.21
N PRO A 372 -5.66 1.67 -26.83
CA PRO A 372 -6.79 1.60 -27.74
C PRO A 372 -7.03 2.97 -28.38
N LYS A 373 -7.33 3.01 -29.66
CA LYS A 373 -7.50 4.26 -30.43
C LYS A 373 -8.52 5.21 -29.78
N SER A 374 -9.65 4.68 -29.33
CA SER A 374 -10.67 5.48 -28.66
C SER A 374 -10.14 6.12 -27.36
N TRP A 375 -9.33 5.40 -26.60
CA TRP A 375 -8.70 5.90 -25.37
C TRP A 375 -7.68 6.99 -25.67
N PHE A 376 -6.89 6.82 -26.73
CA PHE A 376 -5.94 7.83 -27.18
C PHE A 376 -6.66 9.10 -27.66
N GLN A 377 -7.82 9.00 -28.31
CA GLN A 377 -8.64 10.13 -28.73
C GLN A 377 -9.19 10.91 -27.53
N VAL A 378 -9.73 10.21 -26.50
CA VAL A 378 -10.16 10.86 -25.25
C VAL A 378 -9.01 11.59 -24.60
N LYS A 379 -7.83 10.94 -24.46
CA LYS A 379 -6.62 11.59 -23.93
C LYS A 379 -6.29 12.87 -24.69
N THR A 380 -6.21 12.79 -26.02
CA THR A 380 -5.91 13.95 -26.87
C THR A 380 -6.93 15.08 -26.73
N HIS A 381 -8.21 14.73 -26.54
CA HIS A 381 -9.27 15.70 -26.29
C HIS A 381 -9.06 16.43 -24.96
N LEU A 382 -8.74 15.67 -23.91
CA LEU A 382 -8.48 16.23 -22.58
C LEU A 382 -7.28 17.17 -22.59
N GLU A 383 -6.19 16.84 -23.26
CA GLU A 383 -4.99 17.67 -23.39
C GLU A 383 -5.24 18.95 -24.19
N LYS A 384 -6.08 18.89 -25.21
CA LYS A 384 -6.47 20.10 -25.98
C LYS A 384 -7.44 21.00 -25.21
N THR A 385 -8.05 20.50 -24.15
CA THR A 385 -8.98 21.24 -23.33
C THR A 385 -8.22 22.24 -22.46
N LYS A 386 -8.36 23.55 -22.76
CA LYS A 386 -7.69 24.63 -22.01
C LYS A 386 -8.41 24.97 -20.70
N LYS A 387 -8.87 23.94 -19.96
CA LYS A 387 -9.48 24.10 -18.63
C LYS A 387 -8.52 23.55 -17.57
N ASP A 388 -8.52 24.14 -16.39
CA ASP A 388 -7.75 23.62 -15.26
C ASP A 388 -8.33 22.29 -14.75
N TYR A 389 -9.64 22.14 -14.83
CA TYR A 389 -10.39 20.94 -14.43
C TYR A 389 -11.68 20.81 -15.27
N ILE A 390 -12.27 19.61 -15.21
CA ILE A 390 -13.61 19.34 -15.76
C ILE A 390 -14.45 18.63 -14.70
N LEU A 391 -15.77 18.59 -14.92
CA LEU A 391 -16.64 17.75 -14.11
C LEU A 391 -16.67 16.33 -14.67
N TYR A 392 -16.92 15.32 -13.80
CA TYR A 392 -16.87 13.92 -14.22
C TYR A 392 -17.87 13.60 -15.33
N HIS A 393 -19.02 14.23 -15.34
CA HIS A 393 -20.01 14.06 -16.43
C HIS A 393 -19.52 14.64 -17.77
N GLU A 394 -18.71 15.75 -17.75
CA GLU A 394 -18.08 16.26 -18.98
C GLU A 394 -17.08 15.22 -19.52
N TYR A 395 -16.29 14.61 -18.64
CA TYR A 395 -15.40 13.50 -19.01
C TYR A 395 -16.20 12.32 -19.63
N GLN A 396 -17.31 11.92 -19.00
CA GLN A 396 -18.15 10.85 -19.52
C GLN A 396 -18.71 11.19 -20.91
N SER A 397 -19.10 12.44 -21.13
CA SER A 397 -19.56 12.91 -22.44
C SER A 397 -18.46 12.82 -23.50
N ILE A 398 -17.21 13.17 -23.15
CA ILE A 398 -16.05 13.02 -24.04
C ILE A 398 -15.87 11.53 -24.38
N CYS A 399 -15.92 10.65 -23.39
CA CYS A 399 -15.82 9.20 -23.60
C CYS A 399 -16.92 8.66 -24.52
N GLN A 400 -18.16 9.09 -24.33
CA GLN A 400 -19.31 8.68 -25.15
C GLN A 400 -19.17 9.13 -26.61
N ASN A 401 -18.65 10.33 -26.84
CA ASN A 401 -18.36 10.83 -28.19
C ASN A 401 -17.33 9.96 -28.91
N GLU A 402 -16.37 9.42 -28.18
CA GLU A 402 -15.37 8.47 -28.70
C GLU A 402 -15.82 6.99 -28.57
N LYS A 403 -17.12 6.76 -28.41
CA LYS A 403 -17.78 5.43 -28.36
C LYS A 403 -17.41 4.58 -27.14
N ILE A 404 -16.85 5.16 -26.10
CA ILE A 404 -16.59 4.49 -24.82
C ILE A 404 -17.83 4.66 -23.94
N ILE A 405 -18.80 3.75 -24.07
CA ILE A 405 -20.11 3.84 -23.39
C ILE A 405 -20.07 3.15 -22.03
N GLU A 406 -19.32 2.06 -21.90
CA GLU A 406 -19.25 1.24 -20.69
C GLU A 406 -18.57 1.99 -19.53
N GLU A 407 -19.25 2.08 -18.39
CA GLU A 407 -18.73 2.79 -17.21
C GLU A 407 -17.40 2.20 -16.72
N LEU A 408 -17.22 0.88 -16.84
CA LEU A 408 -15.98 0.21 -16.46
C LEU A 408 -14.82 0.65 -17.36
N LYS A 409 -15.02 0.78 -18.66
CA LYS A 409 -13.99 1.30 -19.58
C LYS A 409 -13.65 2.74 -19.27
N GLN A 410 -14.65 3.60 -19.03
CA GLN A 410 -14.44 5.00 -18.65
C GLN A 410 -13.65 5.12 -17.34
N SER A 411 -14.02 4.31 -16.34
CA SER A 411 -13.33 4.33 -15.04
C SER A 411 -11.90 3.77 -15.10
N THR A 412 -11.66 2.76 -15.92
CA THR A 412 -10.32 2.21 -16.14
C THR A 412 -9.43 3.21 -16.88
N LEU A 413 -9.97 3.87 -17.92
CA LEU A 413 -9.24 4.89 -18.66
C LEU A 413 -8.80 6.05 -17.78
N ILE A 414 -9.72 6.65 -17.01
CA ILE A 414 -9.34 7.82 -16.18
C ILE A 414 -8.36 7.45 -15.07
N GLU A 415 -8.43 6.22 -14.56
CA GLU A 415 -7.46 5.74 -13.57
C GLU A 415 -6.07 5.55 -14.21
N LEU A 416 -6.01 4.99 -15.41
CA LEU A 416 -4.77 4.91 -16.18
C LEU A 416 -4.19 6.30 -16.46
N LEU A 417 -4.99 7.25 -16.92
CA LEU A 417 -4.57 8.63 -17.18
C LEU A 417 -4.08 9.32 -15.89
N HIS A 418 -4.69 9.00 -14.74
CA HIS A 418 -4.21 9.49 -13.43
C HIS A 418 -2.84 8.91 -13.07
N GLN A 419 -2.65 7.62 -13.26
CA GLN A 419 -1.38 6.96 -12.95
C GLN A 419 -0.25 7.41 -13.90
N LEU A 420 -0.59 7.72 -15.16
CA LEU A 420 0.34 8.33 -16.12
C LEU A 420 0.63 9.81 -15.81
N GLY A 421 -0.12 10.43 -14.91
CA GLY A 421 0.05 11.84 -14.54
C GLY A 421 -0.54 12.84 -15.55
N ILE A 422 -1.37 12.40 -16.46
CA ILE A 422 -2.05 13.23 -17.49
C ILE A 422 -3.25 13.95 -16.86
N VAL A 423 -3.96 13.27 -15.98
CA VAL A 423 -5.12 13.79 -15.25
C VAL A 423 -4.95 13.47 -13.77
N LEU A 424 -5.30 14.39 -12.86
CA LEU A 424 -5.42 14.05 -11.44
C LEU A 424 -6.88 13.72 -11.12
N ASN A 425 -7.13 12.50 -10.66
CA ASN A 425 -8.47 12.01 -10.34
C ASN A 425 -8.46 11.25 -9.00
N PHE A 426 -9.31 11.65 -8.06
CA PHE A 426 -9.34 11.11 -6.70
C PHE A 426 -10.75 10.63 -6.33
N ARG A 427 -11.22 9.56 -6.99
CA ARG A 427 -12.60 9.03 -6.82
C ARG A 427 -12.90 8.53 -5.40
N ASP A 428 -11.89 8.05 -4.69
CA ASP A 428 -12.06 7.44 -3.37
C ASP A 428 -12.18 8.48 -2.24
N ASN A 429 -11.98 9.76 -2.55
CA ASN A 429 -12.12 10.85 -1.58
C ASN A 429 -13.40 11.64 -1.86
N PHE A 430 -14.29 11.70 -0.87
CA PHE A 430 -15.61 12.33 -1.01
C PHE A 430 -15.51 13.82 -1.39
N GLY A 431 -14.58 14.58 -0.82
CA GLY A 431 -14.38 16.00 -1.10
C GLY A 431 -13.68 16.31 -2.43
N LEU A 432 -13.10 15.30 -3.09
CA LEU A 432 -12.39 15.43 -4.36
C LEU A 432 -13.10 14.71 -5.50
N LYS A 433 -14.10 13.90 -5.17
CA LYS A 433 -14.86 13.09 -6.12
C LYS A 433 -15.58 13.98 -7.14
N GLY A 434 -15.46 13.59 -8.40
CA GLY A 434 -16.22 14.22 -9.48
C GLY A 434 -15.55 15.40 -10.19
N VAL A 435 -14.30 15.74 -9.80
CA VAL A 435 -13.51 16.82 -10.41
C VAL A 435 -12.17 16.29 -10.92
N PRO A 436 -12.09 15.71 -12.13
CA PRO A 436 -10.83 15.45 -12.79
C PRO A 436 -10.08 16.75 -13.07
N VAL A 437 -8.84 16.84 -12.57
CA VAL A 437 -7.96 18.00 -12.79
C VAL A 437 -7.10 17.73 -14.00
N LEU A 438 -7.15 18.61 -15.00
CA LEU A 438 -6.38 18.53 -16.24
C LEU A 438 -5.05 19.27 -16.12
N ASN A 439 -5.01 20.34 -15.34
CA ASN A 439 -3.81 21.15 -15.11
C ASN A 439 -3.28 20.95 -13.69
N SER A 440 -2.25 20.12 -13.55
CA SER A 440 -1.62 19.84 -12.26
C SER A 440 -1.02 21.11 -11.62
N GLU A 441 -0.56 22.09 -12.42
CA GLU A 441 -0.10 23.38 -11.91
C GLU A 441 -1.18 24.15 -11.16
N TRP A 442 -2.42 24.03 -11.59
CA TRP A 442 -3.55 24.71 -10.94
C TRP A 442 -3.65 24.28 -9.47
N VAL A 443 -3.63 22.97 -9.19
CA VAL A 443 -3.66 22.44 -7.82
C VAL A 443 -2.40 22.85 -7.05
N THR A 444 -1.22 22.61 -7.64
CA THR A 444 0.04 22.87 -6.94
C THR A 444 0.22 24.35 -6.64
N ASN A 445 -0.09 25.22 -7.56
CA ASN A 445 -0.05 26.67 -7.34
C ASN A 445 -1.03 27.12 -6.25
N GLY A 446 -2.22 26.48 -6.16
CA GLY A 446 -3.15 26.75 -5.06
C GLY A 446 -2.56 26.40 -3.71
N VAL A 447 -2.02 25.17 -3.59
CA VAL A 447 -1.35 24.70 -2.37
C VAL A 447 -0.15 25.58 -2.02
N TYR A 448 0.70 25.91 -3.00
CA TYR A 448 1.90 26.73 -2.77
C TYR A 448 1.60 28.17 -2.37
N LYS A 449 0.56 28.78 -2.92
CA LYS A 449 0.12 30.11 -2.48
C LYS A 449 -0.24 30.11 -0.98
N ILE A 450 -0.89 29.04 -0.53
CA ILE A 450 -1.24 28.87 0.89
C ILE A 450 0.03 28.65 1.73
N LEU A 451 0.91 27.73 1.33
CA LEU A 451 2.13 27.41 2.08
C LEU A 451 3.14 28.56 2.13
N ASN A 452 3.12 29.48 1.17
CA ASN A 452 4.02 30.62 1.11
C ASN A 452 3.38 31.95 1.62
N ASP A 453 2.17 31.90 2.15
CA ASP A 453 1.53 33.10 2.64
C ASP A 453 2.18 33.59 3.96
N ASN A 454 2.78 34.79 3.89
CA ASN A 454 3.48 35.35 5.03
C ASN A 454 2.56 35.65 6.24
N LEU A 455 1.32 36.05 5.98
CA LEU A 455 0.38 36.37 7.06
C LEU A 455 -0.04 35.10 7.80
N LEU A 456 -0.27 33.99 7.07
CA LEU A 456 -0.53 32.69 7.69
C LEU A 456 0.63 32.25 8.59
N MET A 457 1.86 32.46 8.14
CA MET A 457 3.04 32.05 8.90
C MET A 457 3.27 32.95 10.13
N THR A 458 3.21 34.27 9.96
CA THR A 458 3.65 35.22 11.00
C THR A 458 2.53 35.61 11.96
N GLN A 459 1.33 35.90 11.46
CA GLN A 459 0.19 36.39 12.26
C GLN A 459 -0.73 35.27 12.70
N PHE A 460 -1.10 34.38 11.76
CA PHE A 460 -2.07 33.33 12.03
C PHE A 460 -1.44 32.02 12.51
N ARG A 461 -0.10 31.93 12.57
CA ARG A 461 0.66 30.78 13.11
C ARG A 461 0.18 29.45 12.54
N GLY A 462 -0.03 29.39 11.23
CA GLY A 462 -0.47 28.21 10.51
C GLY A 462 -1.97 27.90 10.58
N ILE A 463 -2.77 28.77 11.19
CA ILE A 463 -4.24 28.62 11.23
C ILE A 463 -4.83 29.27 9.98
N LEU A 464 -5.42 28.47 9.11
CA LEU A 464 -6.10 28.89 7.88
C LEU A 464 -7.63 28.89 8.11
N THR A 465 -8.27 30.03 7.86
CA THR A 465 -9.73 30.14 7.83
C THR A 465 -10.24 30.20 6.40
N LEU A 466 -11.53 29.95 6.19
CA LEU A 466 -12.14 30.10 4.85
C LEU A 466 -12.03 31.55 4.31
N GLN A 467 -12.00 32.53 5.20
CA GLN A 467 -11.80 33.94 4.81
C GLN A 467 -10.38 34.17 4.28
N GLU A 468 -9.36 33.64 4.99
CA GLU A 468 -7.97 33.72 4.56
C GLU A 468 -7.74 32.92 3.26
N LEU A 469 -8.35 31.77 3.13
CA LEU A 469 -8.29 30.96 1.93
C LEU A 469 -8.77 31.75 0.68
N ARG A 470 -9.90 32.46 0.80
CA ARG A 470 -10.43 33.34 -0.27
C ARG A 470 -9.56 34.56 -0.52
N ARG A 471 -8.83 35.06 0.47
CA ARG A 471 -7.85 36.15 0.32
C ARG A 471 -6.63 35.66 -0.48
N ILE A 472 -6.16 34.46 -0.21
CA ILE A 472 -4.93 33.91 -0.80
C ILE A 472 -5.17 33.40 -2.22
N LEU A 473 -6.27 32.74 -2.45
CA LEU A 473 -6.62 32.14 -3.73
C LEU A 473 -7.39 33.14 -4.59
N ASP A 474 -6.89 33.41 -5.79
CA ASP A 474 -7.53 34.27 -6.77
C ASP A 474 -8.93 33.75 -7.15
N PRO A 475 -10.02 34.50 -6.94
CA PRO A 475 -11.38 34.04 -7.20
C PRO A 475 -11.68 33.77 -8.68
N VAL A 476 -10.90 34.35 -9.61
CA VAL A 476 -11.03 34.06 -11.04
C VAL A 476 -10.46 32.66 -11.35
N LYS A 477 -9.34 32.32 -10.72
CA LYS A 477 -8.67 31.03 -10.94
C LYS A 477 -9.25 29.92 -10.08
N TYR A 478 -9.81 30.25 -8.90
CA TYR A 478 -10.41 29.30 -7.95
C TYR A 478 -11.84 29.76 -7.59
N PRO A 479 -12.79 29.62 -8.53
CA PRO A 479 -14.17 30.07 -8.30
C PRO A 479 -14.93 29.11 -7.38
N ASP A 480 -16.02 29.60 -6.80
CA ASP A 480 -17.04 28.85 -6.04
C ASP A 480 -16.47 27.92 -4.94
N ASP A 481 -16.59 26.62 -5.13
CA ASP A 481 -16.16 25.54 -4.24
C ASP A 481 -14.69 25.11 -4.43
N LYS A 482 -13.98 25.71 -5.37
CA LYS A 482 -12.61 25.29 -5.69
C LYS A 482 -11.58 25.61 -4.60
N PRO A 483 -11.69 26.67 -3.81
CA PRO A 483 -10.88 26.83 -2.60
C PRO A 483 -11.01 25.65 -1.62
N GLU A 484 -12.22 25.13 -1.42
CA GLU A 484 -12.44 23.95 -0.57
C GLU A 484 -11.85 22.68 -1.19
N PHE A 485 -11.88 22.56 -2.52
CA PHE A 485 -11.21 21.47 -3.22
C PHE A 485 -9.70 21.47 -2.95
N ILE A 486 -9.04 22.63 -2.94
CA ILE A 486 -7.60 22.76 -2.61
C ILE A 486 -7.34 22.31 -1.16
N ILE A 487 -8.21 22.68 -0.21
CA ILE A 487 -8.09 22.21 1.18
C ILE A 487 -8.25 20.70 1.27
N ASN A 488 -9.24 20.12 0.60
CA ASN A 488 -9.45 18.67 0.59
C ASN A 488 -8.24 17.91 0.01
N MET A 489 -7.56 18.53 -0.97
CA MET A 489 -6.28 18.03 -1.47
C MET A 489 -5.20 18.09 -0.41
N MET A 490 -5.09 19.21 0.32
CA MET A 490 -4.11 19.34 1.40
C MET A 490 -4.37 18.33 2.53
N GLU A 491 -5.62 18.09 2.91
CA GLU A 491 -5.99 17.07 3.90
C GLU A 491 -5.63 15.65 3.42
N LYS A 492 -5.99 15.32 2.17
CA LYS A 492 -5.66 14.00 1.58
C LYS A 492 -4.15 13.73 1.63
N PHE A 493 -3.35 14.74 1.44
CA PHE A 493 -1.89 14.63 1.47
C PHE A 493 -1.27 14.89 2.85
N GLU A 494 -2.08 14.96 3.90
CA GLU A 494 -1.64 15.18 5.28
C GLU A 494 -0.81 16.48 5.44
N LEU A 495 -1.15 17.53 4.69
CA LEU A 495 -0.53 18.85 4.81
C LEU A 495 -1.26 19.76 5.80
N CYS A 496 -2.52 19.48 6.09
CA CYS A 496 -3.33 20.19 7.07
C CYS A 496 -4.37 19.24 7.70
N PHE A 497 -5.02 19.74 8.75
CA PHE A 497 -6.16 19.07 9.39
C PHE A 497 -7.16 20.08 9.94
N PRO A 498 -8.47 19.75 10.01
CA PRO A 498 -9.47 20.62 10.58
C PRO A 498 -9.30 20.75 12.10
N LEU A 499 -9.50 21.96 12.62
CA LEU A 499 -9.63 22.22 14.04
C LEU A 499 -11.10 22.02 14.49
N ASP A 500 -11.33 22.03 15.81
CA ASP A 500 -12.67 21.82 16.41
C ASP A 500 -13.75 22.76 15.83
N ASN A 501 -13.36 23.96 15.40
CA ASN A 501 -14.18 24.84 14.60
C ASN A 501 -14.12 24.42 13.12
N LYS A 502 -15.21 23.89 12.58
CA LYS A 502 -15.35 23.34 11.22
C LYS A 502 -14.87 24.23 10.06
N ASN A 503 -14.52 25.48 10.31
CA ASN A 503 -14.05 26.44 9.30
C ASN A 503 -12.58 26.87 9.48
N GLN A 504 -11.83 26.14 10.30
CA GLN A 504 -10.43 26.42 10.58
C GLN A 504 -9.58 25.17 10.37
N TYR A 505 -8.44 25.34 9.72
CA TYR A 505 -7.49 24.28 9.44
C TYR A 505 -6.12 24.67 9.98
N LEU A 506 -5.38 23.71 10.49
CA LEU A 506 -3.99 23.90 10.90
C LEU A 506 -3.06 23.30 9.85
N ILE A 507 -2.05 24.08 9.48
CA ILE A 507 -0.98 23.68 8.56
C ILE A 507 0.32 23.57 9.35
N PRO A 508 0.80 22.35 9.69
CA PRO A 508 1.97 22.18 10.55
C PRO A 508 3.25 22.84 10.03
N ASP A 509 3.45 22.85 8.72
CA ASP A 509 4.64 23.46 8.10
C ASP A 509 4.71 24.98 8.28
N LEU A 510 3.59 25.64 8.60
CA LEU A 510 3.50 27.06 8.87
C LEU A 510 3.52 27.43 10.36
N LEU A 511 3.63 26.44 11.23
CA LEU A 511 3.78 26.66 12.67
C LEU A 511 5.08 27.39 12.99
N PRO A 512 5.18 28.10 14.14
CA PRO A 512 6.43 28.65 14.65
C PRO A 512 7.53 27.60 14.71
N LYS A 513 8.75 28.00 14.44
CA LYS A 513 9.93 27.11 14.57
C LYS A 513 10.33 26.89 16.02
N GLU A 514 10.10 27.87 16.87
CA GLU A 514 10.49 27.88 18.26
C GLU A 514 9.66 26.86 19.06
N GLU A 515 10.35 26.04 19.86
CA GLU A 515 9.72 25.13 20.80
C GLU A 515 9.03 25.94 21.90
N PRO A 516 7.72 25.75 22.13
CA PRO A 516 7.02 26.40 23.22
C PRO A 516 7.44 25.80 24.57
N ALA A 517 7.04 26.41 25.68
CA ALA A 517 7.24 25.82 26.99
C ALA A 517 6.47 24.50 27.11
N THR A 518 7.20 23.39 27.10
CA THR A 518 6.64 22.03 27.13
C THR A 518 6.55 21.44 28.56
N GLY A 519 7.12 22.11 29.55
CA GLY A 519 7.21 21.66 30.93
C GLY A 519 8.48 20.85 31.21
N GLU A 520 8.57 20.28 32.40
CA GLU A 520 9.71 19.47 32.84
C GLU A 520 9.56 18.02 32.36
N TRP A 521 10.68 17.42 31.98
CA TRP A 521 10.75 16.07 31.43
C TRP A 521 11.78 15.23 32.17
N GLU A 522 11.59 15.12 33.49
CA GLU A 522 12.41 14.27 34.38
C GLU A 522 11.77 12.87 34.50
N ASN A 523 12.63 11.87 34.78
CA ASN A 523 12.20 10.47 34.94
C ASN A 523 11.28 9.97 33.82
N VAL A 524 11.66 10.27 32.59
CA VAL A 524 10.91 9.91 31.38
C VAL A 524 11.39 8.59 30.78
N LEU A 525 10.50 7.91 30.11
CA LEU A 525 10.88 6.91 29.13
C LEU A 525 11.40 7.65 27.90
N ALA A 526 12.67 7.43 27.57
CA ALA A 526 13.32 8.03 26.40
C ALA A 526 13.47 7.00 25.29
N PHE A 527 13.13 7.40 24.07
CA PHE A 527 13.25 6.59 22.88
C PHE A 527 13.58 7.51 21.69
N GLU A 528 14.38 7.02 20.75
CA GLU A 528 14.77 7.81 19.60
C GLU A 528 14.65 7.01 18.30
N TYR A 529 14.21 7.70 17.23
CA TYR A 529 14.41 7.23 15.86
C TYR A 529 15.64 7.90 15.27
N HIS A 530 16.59 7.11 14.76
CA HIS A 530 17.74 7.59 14.01
C HIS A 530 17.56 7.24 12.53
N TYR A 531 17.58 8.26 11.68
CA TYR A 531 17.30 8.11 10.27
C TYR A 531 18.55 8.20 9.42
N ASN A 532 18.55 7.46 8.31
CA ASN A 532 19.52 7.68 7.24
C ASN A 532 19.26 9.03 6.54
N ILE A 533 17.99 9.41 6.35
CA ILE A 533 17.50 10.75 6.00
C ILE A 533 16.24 11.03 6.82
N LEU A 534 16.03 12.28 7.20
CA LEU A 534 14.81 12.70 7.90
C LEU A 534 14.07 13.74 7.05
N PRO A 535 13.08 13.32 6.21
CA PRO A 535 12.19 14.26 5.53
C PRO A 535 11.40 15.08 6.54
N SER A 536 11.29 16.39 6.32
CA SER A 536 10.51 17.28 7.21
C SER A 536 9.04 16.88 7.30
N SER A 537 8.52 16.26 6.24
CA SER A 537 7.15 15.75 6.18
C SER A 537 6.82 14.68 7.22
N ILE A 538 7.80 13.97 7.79
CA ILE A 538 7.52 12.93 8.79
C ILE A 538 6.87 13.53 10.03
N ILE A 539 7.47 14.58 10.60
CA ILE A 539 6.92 15.20 11.82
C ILE A 539 5.63 15.96 11.52
N SER A 540 5.52 16.66 10.38
CA SER A 540 4.32 17.35 9.98
C SER A 540 3.13 16.39 9.83
N ARG A 541 3.33 15.26 9.16
CA ARG A 541 2.31 14.19 9.00
C ARG A 541 1.97 13.54 10.33
N PHE A 542 2.95 13.35 11.20
CA PHE A 542 2.70 12.84 12.54
C PHE A 542 1.81 13.81 13.34
N ILE A 543 2.05 15.12 13.27
CA ILE A 543 1.20 16.14 13.89
C ILE A 543 -0.23 16.06 13.33
N VAL A 544 -0.38 15.94 12.00
CA VAL A 544 -1.69 15.80 11.34
C VAL A 544 -2.45 14.58 11.87
N ARG A 545 -1.78 13.45 12.04
CA ARG A 545 -2.43 12.21 12.50
C ARG A 545 -2.76 12.20 13.99
N MET A 546 -1.92 12.84 14.81
CA MET A 546 -2.00 12.78 16.27
C MET A 546 -2.56 14.05 16.93
N HIS A 547 -2.98 15.04 16.16
CA HIS A 547 -3.45 16.34 16.68
C HIS A 547 -4.57 16.21 17.73
N HIS A 548 -5.43 15.20 17.57
CA HIS A 548 -6.54 14.95 18.51
C HIS A 548 -6.08 14.53 19.92
N GLN A 549 -4.83 14.09 20.07
CA GLN A 549 -4.21 13.76 21.35
C GLN A 549 -3.25 14.85 21.85
N ALA A 550 -3.18 16.00 21.19
CA ALA A 550 -2.28 17.08 21.58
C ALA A 550 -2.64 17.65 22.96
N ASP A 551 -1.66 17.72 23.88
CA ASP A 551 -1.84 18.31 25.19
C ASP A 551 -1.99 19.83 25.06
N LYS A 552 -3.17 20.37 25.42
CA LYS A 552 -3.50 21.81 25.35
C LYS A 552 -3.15 22.47 24.00
N LYS A 553 -3.20 21.71 22.88
CA LYS A 553 -2.81 22.18 21.55
C LYS A 553 -1.35 22.66 21.48
N THR A 554 -0.44 22.00 22.23
CA THR A 554 0.98 22.30 22.25
C THR A 554 1.66 21.61 21.07
N TRP A 555 1.89 22.34 20.02
CA TRP A 555 2.61 21.92 18.81
C TRP A 555 3.41 23.09 18.22
N TRP A 556 4.47 22.74 17.51
CA TRP A 556 5.31 23.68 16.73
C TRP A 556 5.83 22.95 15.51
N ARG A 557 6.50 23.62 14.60
CA ARG A 557 6.90 23.06 13.29
C ARG A 557 7.67 21.74 13.38
N SER A 558 8.51 21.58 14.40
CA SER A 558 9.36 20.40 14.58
C SER A 558 8.91 19.49 15.71
N GLY A 559 7.71 19.69 16.31
CA GLY A 559 7.29 18.81 17.40
C GLY A 559 5.87 19.01 17.92
N ILE A 560 5.50 18.13 18.85
CA ILE A 560 4.18 18.09 19.47
C ILE A 560 4.28 17.51 20.89
N VAL A 561 3.42 17.96 21.78
CA VAL A 561 3.19 17.31 23.07
C VAL A 561 1.86 16.59 23.02
N LEU A 562 1.87 15.28 23.29
CA LEU A 562 0.66 14.45 23.36
C LEU A 562 0.26 14.20 24.81
N LYS A 563 -1.04 13.89 25.03
CA LYS A 563 -1.58 13.46 26.31
C LYS A 563 -2.51 12.27 26.10
N SER A 564 -2.29 11.22 26.88
CA SER A 564 -3.18 10.05 26.94
C SER A 564 -3.34 9.61 28.39
N GLY A 565 -4.51 9.79 28.95
CA GLY A 565 -4.77 9.57 30.38
C GLY A 565 -3.84 10.42 31.26
N ASN A 566 -3.07 9.77 32.12
CA ASN A 566 -2.09 10.41 33.00
C ASN A 566 -0.68 10.54 32.39
N ASN A 567 -0.51 10.09 31.13
CA ASN A 567 0.78 10.14 30.43
C ASN A 567 0.84 11.31 29.48
N ARG A 568 2.05 11.89 29.37
CA ARG A 568 2.38 12.92 28.40
C ARG A 568 3.57 12.47 27.57
N ALA A 569 3.60 12.80 26.31
CA ALA A 569 4.73 12.53 25.44
C ALA A 569 5.17 13.81 24.73
N LEU A 570 6.45 14.12 24.81
CA LEU A 570 7.11 15.14 24.00
C LEU A 570 7.78 14.46 22.82
N LEU A 571 7.44 14.91 21.64
CA LEU A 571 8.08 14.49 20.40
C LEU A 571 8.70 15.69 19.73
N LYS A 572 9.97 15.58 19.32
CA LYS A 572 10.63 16.61 18.54
C LYS A 572 11.61 16.01 17.54
N SER A 573 11.66 16.62 16.37
CA SER A 573 12.59 16.26 15.31
C SER A 573 13.79 17.20 15.26
N ASP A 574 14.96 16.61 15.06
CA ASP A 574 16.20 17.32 14.76
C ASP A 574 16.62 16.94 13.34
N GLN A 575 16.59 17.92 12.44
CA GLN A 575 16.92 17.73 11.03
C GLN A 575 18.43 17.59 10.80
N GLU A 576 19.25 18.25 11.61
CA GLU A 576 20.72 18.21 11.51
C GLU A 576 21.24 16.86 11.95
N ASP A 577 20.77 16.39 13.12
CA ASP A 577 21.11 15.07 13.66
C ASP A 577 20.33 13.92 13.01
N ARG A 578 19.33 14.22 12.21
CA ARG A 578 18.42 13.24 11.57
C ARG A 578 17.75 12.32 12.59
N LYS A 579 17.24 12.90 13.70
CA LYS A 579 16.62 12.18 14.79
C LYS A 579 15.23 12.68 15.11
N ILE A 580 14.43 11.77 15.64
CA ILE A 580 13.21 12.13 16.35
C ILE A 580 13.34 11.64 17.78
N PHE A 581 13.25 12.56 18.72
CA PHE A 581 13.27 12.31 20.16
C PHE A 581 11.85 12.10 20.67
N ILE A 582 11.66 11.12 21.53
CA ILE A 582 10.39 10.80 22.18
C ILE A 582 10.64 10.65 23.67
N PHE A 583 10.02 11.52 24.46
CA PHE A 583 10.11 11.49 25.92
C PHE A 583 8.71 11.31 26.50
N ILE A 584 8.48 10.26 27.29
CA ILE A 584 7.16 9.96 27.85
C ILE A 584 7.24 10.00 29.36
N SER A 585 6.48 10.92 29.97
CA SER A 585 6.31 11.08 31.41
C SER A 585 4.98 10.47 31.86
N GLY A 586 4.83 10.25 33.17
CA GLY A 586 3.59 9.77 33.76
C GLY A 586 3.72 8.37 34.38
N ASN A 587 2.61 7.63 34.42
CA ASN A 587 2.57 6.32 35.06
C ASN A 587 3.40 5.28 34.32
N SER A 588 4.37 4.67 34.98
CA SER A 588 5.29 3.68 34.42
C SER A 588 4.60 2.44 33.86
N SER A 589 3.40 2.08 34.32
CA SER A 589 2.66 0.92 33.82
C SER A 589 1.91 1.16 32.50
N THR A 590 1.62 2.42 32.15
CA THR A 590 0.80 2.77 30.98
C THR A 590 1.49 3.66 29.95
N ARG A 591 2.64 4.30 30.29
CA ARG A 591 3.37 5.15 29.33
C ARG A 591 3.86 4.42 28.06
N ARG A 592 3.99 3.09 28.15
CA ARG A 592 4.36 2.23 27.01
C ARG A 592 3.24 2.01 26.02
N GLU A 593 1.99 2.04 26.47
CA GLU A 593 0.84 2.02 25.56
C GLU A 593 0.90 3.25 24.66
N LEU A 594 1.23 4.41 25.25
CA LEU A 594 1.41 5.64 24.46
C LEU A 594 2.61 5.54 23.50
N LEU A 595 3.75 4.94 23.93
CA LEU A 595 4.86 4.68 23.01
C LEU A 595 4.45 3.75 21.86
N ALA A 596 3.69 2.70 22.14
CA ALA A 596 3.24 1.77 21.10
C ALA A 596 2.33 2.46 20.07
N ILE A 597 1.43 3.34 20.51
CA ILE A 597 0.59 4.16 19.62
C ILE A 597 1.48 5.06 18.76
N ILE A 598 2.42 5.78 19.38
CA ILE A 598 3.35 6.67 18.68
C ILE A 598 4.15 5.89 17.62
N ARG A 599 4.73 4.74 17.99
CA ARG A 599 5.49 3.89 17.07
C ARG A 599 4.63 3.40 15.90
N SER A 600 3.42 2.93 16.17
CA SER A 600 2.48 2.50 15.12
C SER A 600 2.19 3.59 14.09
N GLN A 601 2.06 4.85 14.53
CA GLN A 601 1.86 5.97 13.62
C GLN A 601 3.12 6.27 12.80
N PHE A 602 4.29 6.24 13.42
CA PHE A 602 5.55 6.38 12.67
C PHE A 602 5.74 5.25 11.68
N ASP A 603 5.51 3.99 12.07
CA ASP A 603 5.62 2.83 11.19
C ASP A 603 4.72 2.98 9.96
N SER A 604 3.48 3.43 10.16
CA SER A 604 2.56 3.72 9.06
C SER A 604 3.05 4.85 8.14
N ILE A 605 3.72 5.88 8.68
CA ILE A 605 4.34 6.94 7.88
C ILE A 605 5.57 6.39 7.14
N HIS A 606 6.44 5.63 7.82
CA HIS A 606 7.66 5.06 7.25
C HIS A 606 7.36 4.14 6.07
N GLN A 607 6.31 3.32 6.16
CA GLN A 607 5.88 2.42 5.07
C GLN A 607 5.50 3.16 3.78
N THR A 608 5.11 4.44 3.87
CA THR A 608 4.80 5.25 2.69
C THR A 608 6.05 5.75 1.97
N ILE A 609 7.23 5.66 2.57
CA ILE A 609 8.50 6.19 2.05
C ILE A 609 9.46 5.01 1.84
N LYS A 610 9.57 4.51 0.61
CA LYS A 610 10.47 3.40 0.28
C LYS A 610 11.93 3.76 0.56
N GLY A 611 12.69 2.79 1.10
CA GLY A 611 14.12 2.98 1.37
C GLY A 611 14.42 3.92 2.55
N LEU A 612 13.40 4.38 3.26
CA LEU A 612 13.58 5.07 4.52
C LEU A 612 14.01 4.07 5.59
N GLU A 613 15.18 4.28 6.15
CA GLU A 613 15.66 3.52 7.30
C GLU A 613 15.50 4.36 8.56
N ALA A 614 14.66 3.89 9.46
CA ALA A 614 14.46 4.46 10.79
C ALA A 614 14.91 3.43 11.83
N LYS A 615 16.07 3.66 12.44
CA LYS A 615 16.60 2.77 13.47
C LYS A 615 16.06 3.18 14.84
N GLU A 616 15.43 2.25 15.51
CA GLU A 616 14.91 2.41 16.87
C GLU A 616 16.03 2.31 17.90
N LYS A 617 16.24 3.37 18.65
CA LYS A 617 17.32 3.49 19.61
C LYS A 617 16.82 3.79 21.02
N VAL A 618 17.48 3.20 22.01
CA VAL A 618 17.23 3.42 23.43
C VAL A 618 18.46 4.07 24.04
N PRO A 619 18.36 5.29 24.60
CA PRO A 619 19.47 5.92 25.28
C PRO A 619 19.95 5.09 26.47
N ILE A 620 21.27 5.00 26.64
CA ILE A 620 21.86 4.31 27.81
C ILE A 620 21.89 5.27 28.99
N PRO A 621 21.24 4.92 30.12
CA PRO A 621 21.25 5.77 31.32
C PRO A 621 22.67 6.10 31.82
N GLY A 622 22.94 7.38 32.09
CA GLY A 622 24.24 7.84 32.54
C GLY A 622 25.28 8.09 31.43
N TYR A 623 25.02 7.76 30.17
CA TYR A 623 25.95 7.93 29.06
C TYR A 623 25.33 8.75 27.93
N SER A 624 25.72 10.02 27.85
CA SER A 624 25.29 10.90 26.79
C SER A 624 25.81 10.44 25.42
N GLY A 625 24.94 10.34 24.43
CA GLY A 625 25.32 9.99 23.05
C GLY A 625 25.54 8.50 22.80
N ILE A 626 25.30 7.63 23.79
CA ILE A 626 25.39 6.17 23.63
C ILE A 626 24.00 5.57 23.63
N PHE A 627 23.75 4.69 22.68
CA PHE A 627 22.42 4.12 22.41
C PHE A 627 22.50 2.61 22.23
N ALA A 628 21.49 1.91 22.72
CA ALA A 628 21.24 0.53 22.35
C ALA A 628 20.29 0.46 21.16
N ASP A 629 20.50 -0.50 20.27
CA ASP A 629 19.53 -0.84 19.25
C ASP A 629 18.38 -1.63 19.87
N TYR A 630 17.14 -1.19 19.62
CA TYR A 630 15.96 -1.77 20.25
C TYR A 630 15.77 -3.24 19.90
N LYS A 631 15.96 -3.61 18.63
CA LYS A 631 15.83 -5.00 18.16
C LYS A 631 16.89 -5.91 18.82
N ASN A 632 18.12 -5.41 18.93
CA ASN A 632 19.19 -6.14 19.60
C ASN A 632 18.88 -6.32 21.09
N LEU A 633 18.38 -5.28 21.77
CA LEU A 633 17.99 -5.39 23.18
C LEU A 633 16.93 -6.48 23.40
N LEU A 634 15.96 -6.62 22.49
CA LEU A 634 14.96 -7.68 22.59
C LEU A 634 15.59 -9.06 22.55
N VAL A 635 16.54 -9.30 21.63
CA VAL A 635 17.24 -10.59 21.50
C VAL A 635 18.06 -10.92 22.75
N TYR A 636 18.79 -9.91 23.30
CA TYR A 636 19.56 -10.10 24.53
C TYR A 636 18.68 -10.34 25.75
N ALA A 637 17.54 -9.65 25.81
CA ALA A 637 16.56 -9.84 26.86
C ALA A 637 15.91 -11.22 26.84
N GLU A 638 15.58 -11.74 25.64
CA GLU A 638 15.05 -13.09 25.44
C GLU A 638 16.03 -14.16 25.93
N ARG A 639 17.32 -13.95 25.70
CA ARG A 639 18.37 -14.87 26.11
C ARG A 639 18.81 -14.68 27.56
N ASN A 640 18.23 -13.71 28.26
CA ASN A 640 18.64 -13.28 29.60
C ASN A 640 20.17 -13.03 29.68
N SER A 641 20.74 -12.47 28.63
CA SER A 641 22.18 -12.21 28.49
C SER A 641 22.49 -10.75 28.76
N PRO A 642 23.65 -10.44 29.35
CA PRO A 642 24.09 -9.06 29.52
C PRO A 642 24.36 -8.41 28.17
N TYR A 643 23.97 -7.15 28.04
CA TYR A 643 24.16 -6.34 26.84
C TYR A 643 25.36 -5.40 27.03
N ILE A 644 26.21 -5.31 26.01
CA ILE A 644 27.32 -4.35 25.98
C ILE A 644 27.02 -3.36 24.85
N PRO A 645 26.73 -2.08 25.16
CA PRO A 645 26.56 -1.05 24.15
C PRO A 645 27.83 -0.81 23.35
N GLU A 646 27.69 -0.44 22.10
CA GLU A 646 28.80 -0.05 21.25
C GLU A 646 29.52 1.18 21.88
N GLY A 647 30.83 1.10 22.04
CA GLY A 647 31.65 2.15 22.65
C GLY A 647 31.80 2.04 24.17
N LEU A 648 31.19 1.06 24.83
CA LEU A 648 31.39 0.78 26.25
C LEU A 648 31.98 -0.61 26.47
N THR A 649 32.64 -0.79 27.64
CA THR A 649 33.11 -2.10 28.11
C THR A 649 32.26 -2.65 29.26
N GLU A 650 31.36 -1.82 29.77
CA GLU A 650 30.45 -2.18 30.85
C GLU A 650 29.27 -3.00 30.33
N THR A 651 28.83 -3.94 31.15
CA THR A 651 27.67 -4.79 30.85
C THR A 651 26.42 -4.21 31.50
N PHE A 652 25.35 -4.18 30.75
CA PHE A 652 24.02 -3.73 31.17
C PHE A 652 23.03 -4.88 31.15
N ASN A 653 22.07 -4.87 32.06
CA ASN A 653 20.95 -5.77 32.00
C ASN A 653 19.99 -5.30 30.90
N ALA A 654 19.85 -6.10 29.79
CA ALA A 654 18.98 -5.77 28.68
C ALA A 654 17.53 -5.59 29.11
N LEU A 655 17.07 -6.34 30.13
CA LEU A 655 15.72 -6.22 30.68
C LEU A 655 15.54 -4.90 31.45
N GLU A 656 16.57 -4.39 32.12
CA GLU A 656 16.51 -3.08 32.78
C GLU A 656 16.51 -1.94 31.78
N LEU A 657 17.34 -2.05 30.72
CA LEU A 657 17.31 -1.09 29.61
C LEU A 657 15.94 -1.05 28.91
N LEU A 658 15.31 -2.20 28.75
CA LEU A 658 13.96 -2.31 28.24
C LEU A 658 12.87 -1.93 29.26
N ASN A 659 13.19 -1.75 30.52
CA ASN A 659 12.21 -1.55 31.60
C ASN A 659 11.34 -0.30 31.41
N GLY A 660 11.79 0.68 30.66
CA GLY A 660 10.97 1.79 30.21
C GLY A 660 10.14 1.48 28.97
N ILE A 661 10.38 0.39 28.26
CA ILE A 661 9.84 0.08 26.94
C ILE A 661 8.91 -1.13 26.92
N GLU A 662 9.07 -2.15 27.81
CA GLU A 662 8.16 -3.31 27.96
C GLU A 662 7.41 -3.34 29.30
N SER A 663 6.11 -3.73 29.36
CA SER A 663 5.40 -3.85 30.63
C SER A 663 5.77 -5.11 31.40
N GLU A 664 5.68 -5.05 32.75
CA GLU A 664 5.78 -6.26 33.55
C GLU A 664 4.76 -7.36 33.12
N ALA A 665 3.57 -6.96 32.69
CA ALA A 665 2.55 -7.90 32.22
C ALA A 665 2.92 -8.59 30.90
N GLU A 666 3.49 -7.86 29.95
CA GLU A 666 3.98 -8.45 28.69
C GLU A 666 5.25 -9.26 28.94
N ARG A 667 6.15 -8.78 29.80
CA ARG A 667 7.31 -9.53 30.26
C ARG A 667 6.91 -10.85 30.91
N ARG A 668 5.90 -10.85 31.81
CA ARG A 668 5.35 -12.09 32.38
C ARG A 668 4.67 -12.99 31.36
N LYS A 669 3.96 -12.42 30.38
CA LYS A 669 3.37 -13.18 29.27
C LYS A 669 4.45 -13.81 28.39
N ARG A 670 5.53 -13.10 28.08
CA ARG A 670 6.65 -13.62 27.32
C ARG A 670 7.37 -14.71 28.10
N GLN A 671 7.77 -14.44 29.34
CA GLN A 671 8.40 -15.44 30.23
C GLN A 671 7.52 -16.69 30.45
N ASN A 672 6.20 -16.52 30.50
CA ASN A 672 5.29 -17.65 30.58
C ASN A 672 5.20 -18.42 29.25
N ARG A 673 5.26 -17.75 28.11
CA ARG A 673 5.37 -18.41 26.80
C ARG A 673 6.68 -19.18 26.67
N GLU A 674 7.82 -18.56 26.97
CA GLU A 674 9.13 -19.17 26.95
C GLU A 674 9.24 -20.33 27.96
N ARG A 675 8.64 -20.19 29.14
CA ARG A 675 8.54 -21.27 30.12
C ARG A 675 7.66 -22.42 29.66
N ILE A 676 6.58 -22.12 28.92
CA ILE A 676 5.70 -23.13 28.29
C ILE A 676 6.42 -23.78 27.09
N GLU A 677 7.17 -23.01 26.30
CA GLU A 677 7.96 -23.52 25.17
C GLU A 677 9.21 -24.28 25.63
N SER A 678 9.91 -23.83 26.67
CA SER A 678 11.06 -24.54 27.26
C SER A 678 10.69 -25.73 28.14
N GLN A 679 9.44 -25.85 28.56
CA GLN A 679 8.88 -26.99 29.29
C GLN A 679 8.13 -27.96 28.37
N LYS A 680 8.14 -27.70 27.05
CA LYS A 680 7.74 -28.76 26.10
C LYS A 680 8.75 -29.89 26.21
N PRO A 681 8.36 -31.08 26.72
CA PRO A 681 9.23 -32.23 26.64
C PRO A 681 9.52 -32.53 25.17
N PRO A 682 10.66 -33.17 24.84
CA PRO A 682 10.86 -33.67 23.50
C PRO A 682 9.63 -34.52 23.16
N GLU A 683 9.06 -34.29 21.98
CA GLU A 683 7.79 -34.87 21.54
C GLU A 683 7.59 -36.26 22.04
N PRO A 684 6.58 -36.53 22.89
CA PRO A 684 6.17 -37.90 23.11
C PRO A 684 5.39 -38.36 21.88
N THR A 685 5.77 -39.51 21.36
CA THR A 685 4.92 -40.30 20.48
C THR A 685 3.45 -40.07 20.75
N MET A 686 2.74 -39.56 19.72
CA MET A 686 1.34 -39.17 19.73
C MET A 686 0.46 -40.20 20.42
N GLU A 687 -0.11 -39.81 21.56
CA GLU A 687 -1.42 -40.31 21.94
C GLU A 687 -2.49 -39.43 21.25
N PRO A 688 -3.59 -39.99 20.74
CA PRO A 688 -4.56 -39.24 19.96
C PRO A 688 -5.19 -38.14 20.83
N LYS A 689 -5.07 -36.88 20.37
CA LYS A 689 -5.86 -35.76 20.92
C LYS A 689 -7.34 -36.15 20.87
N PRO A 690 -8.12 -35.78 21.90
CA PRO A 690 -9.56 -35.92 21.83
C PRO A 690 -10.07 -35.15 20.61
N GLU A 691 -10.83 -35.82 19.78
CA GLU A 691 -11.46 -35.28 18.57
C GLU A 691 -12.24 -34.03 18.97
N LYS A 692 -11.92 -32.91 18.32
CA LYS A 692 -12.82 -31.75 18.32
C LYS A 692 -14.17 -32.20 17.78
N PRO A 693 -15.28 -31.81 18.37
CA PRO A 693 -16.59 -32.18 17.90
C PRO A 693 -16.72 -31.73 16.43
N THR A 694 -16.65 -32.68 15.53
CA THR A 694 -16.92 -32.47 14.11
C THR A 694 -18.42 -32.26 13.99
N ILE A 695 -18.78 -31.05 13.54
CA ILE A 695 -20.17 -30.72 13.21
C ILE A 695 -20.65 -31.73 12.17
N SER A 696 -21.65 -32.52 12.51
CA SER A 696 -22.20 -33.53 11.62
C SER A 696 -22.78 -32.90 10.35
N SER A 697 -22.79 -33.60 9.25
CA SER A 697 -23.42 -33.15 8.01
C SER A 697 -24.89 -32.74 8.18
N ALA A 698 -25.58 -33.38 9.12
CA ALA A 698 -26.96 -33.09 9.50
C ALA A 698 -27.06 -31.73 10.21
N GLU A 699 -26.16 -31.41 11.13
CA GLU A 699 -26.13 -30.12 11.83
C GLU A 699 -25.78 -28.96 10.89
N ARG A 700 -24.86 -29.16 9.93
CA ARG A 700 -24.58 -28.18 8.88
C ARG A 700 -25.81 -27.96 7.98
N GLY A 701 -26.52 -29.02 7.63
CA GLY A 701 -27.76 -28.96 6.86
C GLY A 701 -28.85 -28.16 7.59
N ILE A 702 -29.02 -28.36 8.88
CA ILE A 702 -29.97 -27.61 9.72
C ILE A 702 -29.56 -26.14 9.83
N ALA A 703 -28.28 -25.86 10.07
CA ALA A 703 -27.78 -24.49 10.15
C ALA A 703 -27.95 -23.72 8.81
N LEU A 704 -27.73 -24.40 7.68
CA LEU A 704 -27.91 -23.82 6.35
C LEU A 704 -29.41 -23.56 6.06
N ALA A 705 -30.29 -24.49 6.43
CA ALA A 705 -31.74 -24.31 6.29
C ALA A 705 -32.25 -23.14 7.16
N MET A 706 -31.76 -22.99 8.39
CA MET A 706 -32.11 -21.87 9.26
C MET A 706 -31.57 -20.53 8.70
N ALA A 707 -30.36 -20.50 8.17
CA ALA A 707 -29.80 -19.32 7.52
C ALA A 707 -30.64 -18.90 6.30
N LEU A 708 -31.10 -19.86 5.51
CA LEU A 708 -31.96 -19.61 4.34
C LEU A 708 -33.31 -19.04 4.74
N VAL A 709 -33.93 -19.57 5.78
CA VAL A 709 -35.22 -19.07 6.33
C VAL A 709 -35.08 -17.63 6.81
N VAL A 710 -33.99 -17.32 7.53
CA VAL A 710 -33.72 -15.95 8.01
C VAL A 710 -33.47 -14.99 6.85
N LEU A 711 -32.73 -15.43 5.82
CA LEU A 711 -32.48 -14.65 4.61
C LEU A 711 -33.77 -14.36 3.84
N ILE A 712 -34.64 -15.37 3.67
CA ILE A 712 -35.95 -15.19 2.98
C ILE A 712 -36.82 -14.20 3.76
N ALA A 713 -36.89 -14.33 5.09
CA ALA A 713 -37.64 -13.40 5.94
C ALA A 713 -37.09 -11.96 5.81
N PHE A 714 -35.79 -11.81 5.73
CA PHE A 714 -35.10 -10.51 5.54
C PHE A 714 -35.43 -9.89 4.17
N ILE A 715 -35.41 -10.70 3.10
CA ILE A 715 -35.77 -10.27 1.74
C ILE A 715 -37.23 -9.86 1.66
N VAL A 716 -38.14 -10.60 2.27
CA VAL A 716 -39.57 -10.28 2.31
C VAL A 716 -39.82 -8.95 3.02
N LEU A 717 -39.07 -8.68 4.11
CA LEU A 717 -39.16 -7.40 4.83
C LEU A 717 -38.62 -6.22 4.01
N ILE A 718 -37.55 -6.43 3.22
CA ILE A 718 -36.98 -5.38 2.36
C ILE A 718 -37.90 -5.08 1.17
N LEU A 719 -38.52 -6.10 0.59
CA LEU A 719 -39.39 -5.94 -0.58
C LEU A 719 -40.76 -5.37 -0.27
N ASN A 720 -41.13 -5.26 1.01
CA ASN A 720 -42.43 -4.74 1.45
C ASN A 720 -42.26 -3.45 2.31
N PRO A 721 -41.96 -2.29 1.73
CA PRO A 721 -41.54 -1.07 2.44
C PRO A 721 -42.68 -0.23 3.00
N ARG A 722 -43.85 -0.82 3.27
CA ARG A 722 -44.95 -0.09 3.94
C ARG A 722 -44.55 0.23 5.38
N SER A 723 -44.22 1.51 5.63
CA SER A 723 -43.95 2.19 6.91
C SER A 723 -43.46 1.27 8.03
N MET A 724 -42.14 1.17 8.18
CA MET A 724 -41.54 0.45 9.30
C MET A 724 -41.87 1.19 10.61
N ASN A 725 -42.76 0.67 11.41
CA ASN A 725 -42.94 1.08 12.81
C ASN A 725 -41.83 0.47 13.66
N GLY A 726 -41.66 0.96 14.91
CA GLY A 726 -40.62 0.52 15.83
C GLY A 726 -40.51 -1.00 16.03
N ASN A 727 -41.62 -1.71 15.93
CA ASN A 727 -41.67 -3.16 16.04
C ASN A 727 -41.07 -3.88 14.82
N ALA A 728 -41.29 -3.37 13.61
CA ALA A 728 -40.70 -3.92 12.41
C ALA A 728 -39.15 -3.76 12.40
N LEU A 729 -38.67 -2.62 12.89
CA LEU A 729 -37.25 -2.37 13.03
C LEU A 729 -36.58 -3.32 14.06
N ALA A 730 -37.27 -3.62 15.16
CA ALA A 730 -36.81 -4.59 16.16
C ALA A 730 -36.69 -6.00 15.58
N ILE A 731 -37.66 -6.43 14.77
CA ILE A 731 -37.65 -7.74 14.06
C ILE A 731 -36.48 -7.80 13.07
N VAL A 732 -36.25 -6.76 12.29
CA VAL A 732 -35.11 -6.71 11.34
C VAL A 732 -33.77 -6.83 12.07
N ARG A 733 -33.60 -6.15 13.21
CA ARG A 733 -32.42 -6.24 14.06
C ARG A 733 -32.22 -7.64 14.64
N PHE A 734 -33.26 -8.27 15.12
CA PHE A 734 -33.22 -9.64 15.63
C PHE A 734 -32.82 -10.62 14.55
N LEU A 735 -33.41 -10.53 13.36
CA LEU A 735 -33.09 -11.39 12.22
C LEU A 735 -31.64 -11.20 11.72
N ALA A 736 -31.16 -9.96 11.68
CA ALA A 736 -29.77 -9.66 11.33
C ALA A 736 -28.77 -10.30 12.32
N SER A 737 -29.08 -10.20 13.63
CA SER A 737 -28.27 -10.81 14.69
C SER A 737 -28.26 -12.34 14.61
N ALA A 738 -29.42 -12.95 14.35
CA ALA A 738 -29.56 -14.40 14.16
C ALA A 738 -28.78 -14.89 12.94
N PHE A 739 -28.83 -14.15 11.83
CA PHE A 739 -28.06 -14.46 10.62
C PHE A 739 -26.56 -14.39 10.87
N ALA A 740 -26.08 -13.34 11.55
CA ALA A 740 -24.68 -13.21 11.91
C ALA A 740 -24.19 -14.34 12.84
N GLY A 741 -25.01 -14.78 13.77
CA GLY A 741 -24.72 -15.92 14.63
C GLY A 741 -24.55 -17.23 13.86
N ILE A 742 -25.48 -17.50 12.94
CA ILE A 742 -25.45 -18.71 12.11
C ILE A 742 -24.27 -18.65 11.13
N ALA A 743 -24.02 -17.52 10.49
CA ALA A 743 -22.90 -17.33 9.59
C ALA A 743 -21.54 -17.48 10.33
N GLY A 744 -21.41 -16.92 11.53
CA GLY A 744 -20.24 -17.09 12.39
C GLY A 744 -19.97 -18.55 12.75
N TYR A 745 -21.01 -19.32 13.05
CA TYR A 745 -20.92 -20.76 13.34
C TYR A 745 -20.46 -21.56 12.11
N LEU A 746 -20.97 -21.22 10.94
CA LEU A 746 -20.61 -21.92 9.69
C LEU A 746 -19.16 -21.65 9.24
N VAL A 747 -18.62 -20.44 9.56
CA VAL A 747 -17.28 -19.99 9.09
C VAL A 747 -16.18 -20.42 10.07
N SER A 748 -16.38 -20.33 11.37
CA SER A 748 -15.28 -20.48 12.34
C SER A 748 -15.36 -21.67 13.27
N GLY A 749 -16.51 -22.29 13.41
CA GLY A 749 -16.72 -23.40 14.34
C GLY A 749 -16.55 -23.06 15.83
N ASP A 750 -15.85 -21.96 16.16
CA ASP A 750 -15.56 -21.57 17.54
C ASP A 750 -15.28 -20.07 17.64
N LEU A 751 -16.24 -19.30 18.11
CA LEU A 751 -16.04 -17.89 18.50
C LEU A 751 -16.20 -17.81 20.02
N GLY A 752 -15.08 -17.70 20.73
CA GLY A 752 -15.09 -17.47 22.18
C GLY A 752 -15.30 -15.99 22.51
N LEU A 753 -16.34 -15.68 23.26
CA LEU A 753 -16.61 -14.33 23.80
C LEU A 753 -16.60 -14.39 25.32
N GLU A 754 -15.64 -13.70 25.92
CA GLU A 754 -15.66 -13.35 27.35
C GLU A 754 -15.99 -11.86 27.50
N SER A 755 -17.16 -11.51 27.97
CA SER A 755 -17.55 -10.12 28.20
C SER A 755 -18.32 -9.97 29.49
N SER A 756 -18.11 -8.87 30.20
CA SER A 756 -18.95 -8.44 31.32
C SER A 756 -20.07 -7.56 30.77
N ILE A 757 -21.30 -7.94 31.04
CA ILE A 757 -22.49 -7.18 30.62
C ILE A 757 -22.70 -5.98 31.57
N PRO A 758 -22.69 -4.72 31.08
CA PRO A 758 -22.72 -3.53 31.95
C PRO A 758 -24.03 -3.28 32.65
N PHE A 759 -25.11 -3.99 32.33
CA PHE A 759 -26.47 -3.71 32.82
C PHE A 759 -26.93 -4.60 33.99
N MET A 760 -26.13 -5.58 34.41
CA MET A 760 -26.48 -6.35 35.62
C MET A 760 -25.75 -5.79 36.84
N LYS A 761 -26.49 -5.54 37.93
CA LYS A 761 -25.96 -5.07 39.22
C LYS A 761 -24.95 -6.02 39.89
N THR A 762 -24.74 -7.19 39.33
CA THR A 762 -23.72 -8.16 39.70
C THR A 762 -22.82 -8.46 38.51
N LYS A 763 -21.49 -8.43 38.68
CA LYS A 763 -20.51 -8.84 37.68
C LYS A 763 -20.68 -10.34 37.34
N THR A 764 -21.58 -10.65 36.45
CA THR A 764 -21.75 -12.00 35.93
C THR A 764 -20.94 -12.13 34.63
N GLN A 765 -19.92 -12.96 34.64
CA GLN A 765 -19.21 -13.32 33.42
C GLN A 765 -20.07 -14.28 32.62
N VAL A 766 -20.40 -13.91 31.40
CA VAL A 766 -21.07 -14.80 30.45
C VAL A 766 -20.03 -15.32 29.49
N LYS A 767 -19.81 -16.63 29.51
CA LYS A 767 -19.01 -17.33 28.52
C LYS A 767 -19.93 -17.89 27.46
N ALA A 768 -19.78 -17.46 26.23
CA ALA A 768 -20.51 -17.95 25.08
C ALA A 768 -19.54 -18.31 23.97
N THR A 769 -19.74 -19.44 23.30
CA THR A 769 -18.91 -19.93 22.21
C THR A 769 -19.74 -20.16 20.96
N GLY A 770 -19.11 -20.05 19.79
CA GLY A 770 -19.74 -20.35 18.50
C GLY A 770 -20.82 -19.37 18.07
N ALA A 771 -21.85 -19.89 17.42
CA ALA A 771 -22.97 -19.11 16.86
C ALA A 771 -23.70 -18.24 17.89
N PHE A 772 -23.80 -18.71 19.13
CA PHE A 772 -24.46 -17.98 20.20
C PHE A 772 -23.63 -16.74 20.62
N ALA A 773 -22.31 -16.84 20.63
CA ALA A 773 -21.43 -15.72 20.90
C ALA A 773 -21.55 -14.62 19.83
N ALA A 774 -21.58 -15.00 18.56
CA ALA A 774 -21.78 -14.06 17.45
C ALA A 774 -23.18 -13.42 17.48
N PHE A 775 -24.21 -14.20 17.79
CA PHE A 775 -25.58 -13.69 17.96
C PHE A 775 -25.65 -12.64 19.10
N VAL A 776 -25.10 -12.95 20.27
CA VAL A 776 -25.12 -12.05 21.43
C VAL A 776 -24.33 -10.77 21.12
N LEU A 777 -23.19 -10.86 20.47
CA LEU A 777 -22.38 -9.69 20.11
C LEU A 777 -23.12 -8.76 19.15
N VAL A 778 -23.69 -9.29 18.08
CA VAL A 778 -24.42 -8.49 17.08
C VAL A 778 -25.71 -7.95 17.67
N PHE A 779 -26.42 -8.72 18.47
CA PHE A 779 -27.62 -8.28 19.17
C PHE A 779 -27.33 -7.11 20.13
N LEU A 780 -26.27 -7.20 20.93
CA LEU A 780 -25.83 -6.12 21.82
C LEU A 780 -25.41 -4.87 21.09
N LEU A 781 -24.65 -5.00 20.00
CA LEU A 781 -24.21 -3.86 19.16
C LEU A 781 -25.40 -3.13 18.53
N PHE A 782 -26.41 -3.85 18.08
CA PHE A 782 -27.63 -3.26 17.50
C PHE A 782 -28.59 -2.70 18.53
N TYR A 783 -28.66 -3.29 19.73
CA TYR A 783 -29.59 -2.86 20.79
C TYR A 783 -29.06 -1.63 21.54
N MET A 784 -27.74 -1.51 21.76
CA MET A 784 -27.11 -0.40 22.48
C MET A 784 -26.83 0.85 21.64
N GLY A 785 -26.96 0.78 20.31
CA GLY A 785 -26.53 1.82 19.37
C GLY A 785 -27.59 2.87 19.00
N VAL A 786 -28.76 2.91 19.59
CA VAL A 786 -29.83 3.87 19.23
C VAL A 786 -30.26 4.71 20.39
N PRO A 787 -29.97 6.03 20.42
CA PRO A 787 -30.66 6.96 21.29
C PRO A 787 -32.13 7.01 20.86
N THR A 788 -33.03 6.68 21.77
CA THR A 788 -34.45 6.98 21.63
C THR A 788 -34.62 8.50 21.72
N SER A 789 -34.57 9.20 20.58
CA SER A 789 -35.15 10.54 20.52
C SER A 789 -36.67 10.37 20.50
N GLU A 790 -37.31 10.73 21.59
CA GLU A 790 -38.74 10.98 21.62
C GLU A 790 -39.07 12.06 20.60
N ILE A 791 -39.74 11.70 19.52
CA ILE A 791 -40.39 12.67 18.62
C ILE A 791 -41.70 13.06 19.28
N THR A 792 -41.68 14.17 19.99
CA THR A 792 -42.93 14.89 20.34
C THR A 792 -43.58 15.41 19.05
N PRO A 793 -44.85 15.12 18.77
CA PRO A 793 -45.53 15.67 17.62
C PRO A 793 -45.78 17.17 17.82
N GLN A 794 -45.27 18.02 16.92
CA GLN A 794 -45.71 19.42 16.87
C GLN A 794 -47.16 19.50 16.41
N PRO A 795 -47.97 20.41 17.00
CA PRO A 795 -49.32 20.65 16.58
C PRO A 795 -49.41 21.35 15.22
N THR A 796 -50.25 20.84 14.37
CA THR A 796 -50.65 21.45 13.10
C THR A 796 -51.27 22.83 13.30
N PRO A 797 -50.95 23.86 12.51
CA PRO A 797 -51.73 25.09 12.48
C PRO A 797 -53.05 24.85 11.71
N THR A 798 -54.14 25.10 12.34
CA THR A 798 -55.47 25.28 11.73
C THR A 798 -55.68 26.73 11.27
N PRO A 799 -56.64 27.01 10.40
CA PRO A 799 -56.47 27.72 9.11
C PRO A 799 -56.33 29.22 9.22
#